data_ea15ad4bbac2e117fc961612bf462376
#
_entry.id   ea15ad4bbac2e117fc961612bf462376
#
_cell.length_a   1.000
_cell.length_b   1.000
_cell.length_c   1.000
_cell.angle_alpha   90.00
_cell.angle_beta   90.00
_cell.angle_gamma   90.00
#
_symmetry.space_group_name_H-M   'P 1'
#
loop_
_entity.id
_entity.type
_entity.pdbx_description
1 polymer ?
#
loop_
_entity_poly.entity_id
_entity_poly.type
_entity_poly.pdbx_seq_one_letter_code
_entity_poly.pdbx_strand_id
1 'polypeptide(L)'
;MNKHLYRVVFNKKRGQMMAVMESAVGEGKTAGTTNGAGRLAPARWVRLRALSLSLLLALGLAAIRPDDAAAQAVAYKAAHASQQPTVLTAANGLPLVNIQTPGATGVSRNTYSQFDVQSQGLILNNSRTNIATQLGGWVQGNPWLAKGTARVILNEVVSGNPSVLNGYLEIAGDRAQLVIANPAGVTCGGCGFVNASRATLTTGTPLFDGDDLAGYRVTGGTVRIEGAGMDASRVDHADLIARAVEINAGLWAQSLKVTAGANQVDAAHTQAVPIAGSGTAPAFAIDVAQLGGMYANKILLVGTDAGVGVRNAGTIGAAAGEILVTAAGRLENRGTVISGDHPLTIGAQSVDNAGTLSTERNLQLSSQGEVVNTGLIHAGQELILDAAGPLTNRRGTLDGQRLDIRADSLGNDGGALRQSGTQALALTAAHVDNSSGALIGNLPPADTGGSGGTASSTAGGTVTAPTSAGDGAATVVPTAPSQLADGLIALRGDIVNTGAIAASGAVSLAATAGLTNAGTLTLDRLAVAGDSLRNRGAIKTTDARLETPLLDNSGGTLDVARTLDIAARDLLNAQGALRHTGAGPLALTLEGRLDNRAGQIASNATQLTLSAATVDNTGGAITHAGKGALTLATGELDGNGGTLESRGALTLTVTGDAFLNGATTVGDTFTLTAGRLFHQGGHLAQTGQGAGTVTVAGLLDNRGGTLANAGPLHLAVGALDNRDGGQLVTNGDLLLATAGGANNDGGTLSSQGALTATVAGDLRNTAGKIVAGTDLALTAGGA
;
A
#
# COMPACT_ATOMS: atom_id res chain seq x y z
N MET A 1 -28.21 13.87 45.63
CA MET A 1 -26.89 13.47 45.15
C MET A 1 -27.08 12.93 43.73
N ASN A 2 -26.59 13.67 42.73
CA ASN A 2 -26.69 13.25 41.32
C ASN A 2 -25.75 12.06 41.05
N LYS A 3 -26.30 10.90 40.77
CA LYS A 3 -25.57 9.65 40.61
C LYS A 3 -24.96 9.44 39.21
N HIS A 4 -24.90 10.46 38.31
CA HIS A 4 -24.55 10.28 36.92
C HIS A 4 -23.63 11.36 36.33
N LEU A 5 -22.72 11.93 37.13
CA LEU A 5 -21.71 12.84 36.59
C LEU A 5 -20.45 12.06 36.20
N TYR A 6 -20.31 11.75 34.92
CA TYR A 6 -19.08 11.24 34.31
C TYR A 6 -18.78 12.05 33.06
N ARG A 7 -17.50 12.20 32.77
CA ARG A 7 -17.02 12.73 31.49
C ARG A 7 -16.33 11.61 30.70
N VAL A 8 -16.45 11.65 29.40
CA VAL A 8 -15.75 10.71 28.52
C VAL A 8 -14.42 11.34 28.13
N VAL A 9 -13.33 10.64 28.42
CA VAL A 9 -11.97 11.05 28.05
C VAL A 9 -11.31 10.00 27.20
N PHE A 10 -10.50 10.43 26.25
CA PHE A 10 -9.74 9.52 25.42
C PHE A 10 -8.46 9.05 26.14
N ASN A 11 -8.36 7.76 26.40
CA ASN A 11 -7.17 7.17 27.01
C ASN A 11 -6.13 6.88 25.93
N LYS A 12 -5.11 7.75 25.82
CA LYS A 12 -4.03 7.62 24.84
C LYS A 12 -3.21 6.32 24.95
N LYS A 13 -3.17 5.68 26.13
CA LYS A 13 -2.45 4.39 26.31
C LYS A 13 -3.25 3.17 25.84
N ARG A 14 -4.58 3.28 25.78
CA ARG A 14 -5.46 2.18 25.37
C ARG A 14 -6.19 2.44 24.04
N GLY A 15 -6.03 3.64 23.45
CA GLY A 15 -6.70 4.02 22.22
C GLY A 15 -8.22 4.05 22.29
N GLN A 16 -8.81 4.12 23.50
CA GLN A 16 -10.24 3.97 23.71
C GLN A 16 -10.82 5.15 24.49
N MET A 17 -12.09 5.47 24.21
CA MET A 17 -12.87 6.40 24.98
C MET A 17 -13.30 5.73 26.31
N MET A 18 -13.01 6.35 27.43
CA MET A 18 -13.35 5.85 28.76
C MET A 18 -14.22 6.86 29.49
N ALA A 19 -15.29 6.40 30.12
CA ALA A 19 -16.05 7.18 31.06
C ALA A 19 -15.30 7.26 32.40
N VAL A 20 -14.97 8.47 32.85
CA VAL A 20 -14.32 8.72 34.13
C VAL A 20 -15.17 9.63 34.96
N MET A 21 -15.11 9.50 36.30
CA MET A 21 -15.82 10.41 37.19
C MET A 21 -15.35 11.86 36.97
N GLU A 22 -16.24 12.82 37.06
CA GLU A 22 -15.95 14.24 36.81
C GLU A 22 -14.84 14.81 37.73
N SER A 23 -14.63 14.20 38.89
CA SER A 23 -13.58 14.53 39.86
C SER A 23 -12.25 13.81 39.64
N ALA A 24 -12.10 12.96 38.60
CA ALA A 24 -10.85 12.26 38.34
C ALA A 24 -9.76 13.23 37.82
N VAL A 25 -8.67 13.34 38.59
CA VAL A 25 -7.49 14.16 38.27
C VAL A 25 -6.49 13.25 37.56
N GLY A 26 -6.02 13.65 36.36
CA GLY A 26 -4.95 12.91 35.68
C GLY A 26 -3.62 13.14 36.39
N GLU A 27 -2.83 12.08 36.59
CA GLU A 27 -1.44 12.21 37.07
C GLU A 27 -0.61 13.00 36.04
N GLY A 28 -0.44 14.30 36.31
CA GLY A 28 0.48 15.19 35.59
C GLY A 28 1.86 15.12 36.24
N LYS A 29 2.88 15.11 35.44
CA LYS A 29 4.29 15.11 35.82
C LYS A 29 4.58 16.23 36.85
N THR A 30 5.19 15.86 37.96
CA THR A 30 5.82 16.76 38.93
C THR A 30 6.91 17.61 38.26
N ALA A 31 6.81 18.92 38.38
CA ALA A 31 7.84 19.87 37.97
C ALA A 31 9.08 19.72 38.85
N GLY A 32 10.21 19.38 38.28
CA GLY A 32 11.50 19.41 38.93
C GLY A 32 11.99 20.87 39.06
N THR A 33 12.30 21.26 40.25
CA THR A 33 13.00 22.52 40.57
C THR A 33 14.45 22.44 40.18
N THR A 34 14.90 23.33 39.29
CA THR A 34 16.34 23.66 39.16
C THR A 34 16.53 25.15 39.27
N ASN A 35 17.26 25.55 40.31
CA ASN A 35 17.82 26.89 40.49
C ASN A 35 18.87 27.19 39.44
N GLY A 36 18.78 28.35 38.79
CA GLY A 36 19.80 28.87 37.90
C GLY A 36 19.58 30.36 37.66
N ALA A 37 20.31 31.20 38.37
CA ALA A 37 20.26 32.64 38.24
C ALA A 37 20.88 33.13 36.94
N GLY A 38 20.13 33.86 36.15
CA GLY A 38 20.59 34.61 34.99
C GLY A 38 19.88 35.94 34.88
N ARG A 39 20.62 37.02 35.17
CA ARG A 39 20.14 38.40 35.08
C ARG A 39 19.88 38.76 33.62
N LEU A 40 18.70 39.27 33.29
CA LEU A 40 18.41 40.02 32.09
C LEU A 40 17.70 41.34 32.44
N ALA A 41 18.09 42.38 31.72
CA ALA A 41 17.75 43.78 31.94
C ALA A 41 16.24 44.11 31.72
N PRO A 42 15.73 45.22 32.29
CA PRO A 42 14.31 45.50 32.28
C PRO A 42 13.82 46.12 30.97
N ALA A 43 12.80 45.51 30.37
CA ALA A 43 12.03 46.11 29.27
C ALA A 43 11.05 47.15 29.84
N ARG A 44 11.06 48.34 29.24
CA ARG A 44 10.23 49.51 29.61
C ARG A 44 8.75 49.20 29.46
N TRP A 45 8.02 49.28 30.59
CA TRP A 45 6.56 49.26 30.62
C TRP A 45 6.01 50.65 30.28
N VAL A 46 5.25 50.75 29.21
CA VAL A 46 4.43 51.92 28.90
C VAL A 46 3.21 51.91 29.83
N ARG A 47 3.13 52.86 30.73
CA ARG A 47 1.96 53.07 31.61
C ARG A 47 0.82 53.64 30.76
N LEU A 48 -0.19 52.82 30.44
CA LEU A 48 -1.51 53.28 30.02
C LEU A 48 -2.26 53.82 31.22
N ARG A 49 -2.70 55.06 31.11
CA ARG A 49 -3.39 55.78 32.19
C ARG A 49 -4.78 55.14 32.45
N ALA A 50 -5.12 54.94 33.72
CA ALA A 50 -6.33 54.35 34.20
C ALA A 50 -7.65 55.07 33.79
N LEU A 51 -7.60 56.22 33.16
CA LEU A 51 -8.74 57.00 32.69
C LEU A 51 -9.38 56.50 31.36
N SER A 52 -8.68 55.65 30.58
CA SER A 52 -9.24 55.14 29.34
C SER A 52 -10.05 53.84 29.53
N LEU A 53 -9.84 53.11 30.63
CA LEU A 53 -10.56 51.86 30.89
C LEU A 53 -11.95 52.12 31.47
N SER A 54 -12.12 53.19 32.30
CA SER A 54 -13.40 53.57 32.84
C SER A 54 -14.35 54.17 31.80
N LEU A 55 -13.82 54.85 30.77
CA LEU A 55 -14.62 55.39 29.67
C LEU A 55 -15.08 54.30 28.70
N LEU A 56 -14.27 53.25 28.48
CA LEU A 56 -14.64 52.08 27.68
C LEU A 56 -15.68 51.18 28.40
N LEU A 57 -15.63 51.03 29.70
CA LEU A 57 -16.66 50.33 30.46
C LEU A 57 -17.96 51.11 30.53
N ALA A 58 -17.93 52.47 30.63
CA ALA A 58 -19.13 53.29 30.66
C ALA A 58 -19.82 53.38 29.27
N LEU A 59 -19.06 53.34 28.18
CA LEU A 59 -19.61 53.24 26.81
C LEU A 59 -20.08 51.83 26.43
N GLY A 60 -19.49 50.78 27.05
CA GLY A 60 -19.91 49.40 26.83
C GLY A 60 -21.22 49.04 27.55
N LEU A 61 -21.49 49.68 28.72
CA LEU A 61 -22.73 49.46 29.49
C LEU A 61 -23.94 50.27 28.95
N ALA A 62 -23.72 51.28 28.12
CA ALA A 62 -24.82 52.06 27.52
C ALA A 62 -25.38 51.46 26.20
N ALA A 63 -24.77 50.39 25.72
CA ALA A 63 -25.16 49.71 24.46
C ALA A 63 -25.84 48.35 24.66
N ILE A 64 -26.10 47.91 25.91
CA ILE A 64 -26.98 46.78 26.15
C ILE A 64 -28.41 47.34 26.20
N ARG A 65 -28.93 47.60 25.00
CA ARG A 65 -30.38 47.57 24.82
C ARG A 65 -30.76 46.09 24.97
N PRO A 66 -31.83 45.74 25.74
CA PRO A 66 -32.45 44.46 25.51
C PRO A 66 -32.91 44.52 24.03
N ASP A 67 -32.25 43.75 23.19
CA ASP A 67 -32.81 43.51 21.86
C ASP A 67 -34.28 43.09 22.09
N ASP A 68 -35.20 43.80 21.48
CA ASP A 68 -36.56 43.36 21.33
C ASP A 68 -36.49 41.91 20.91
N ALA A 69 -37.08 41.00 21.68
CA ALA A 69 -37.10 39.57 21.36
C ALA A 69 -37.75 39.44 19.97
N ALA A 70 -36.93 39.44 18.93
CA ALA A 70 -37.39 39.25 17.57
C ALA A 70 -38.23 37.99 17.54
N ALA A 71 -39.44 38.07 17.00
CA ALA A 71 -40.38 36.96 17.01
C ALA A 71 -39.69 35.72 16.39
N GLN A 72 -39.61 34.63 17.14
CA GLN A 72 -38.86 33.41 16.82
C GLN A 72 -39.46 32.68 15.60
N ALA A 73 -40.79 32.66 15.49
CA ALA A 73 -41.50 32.15 14.34
C ALA A 73 -42.57 33.17 13.92
N VAL A 74 -42.47 33.66 12.70
CA VAL A 74 -43.38 34.67 12.14
C VAL A 74 -44.09 34.13 10.93
N ALA A 75 -45.36 33.86 11.02
CA ALA A 75 -46.19 33.40 9.90
C ALA A 75 -46.15 34.41 8.74
N TYR A 76 -46.00 33.93 7.53
CA TYR A 76 -46.01 34.79 6.33
C TYR A 76 -47.41 35.21 5.98
N LYS A 77 -47.74 36.46 6.28
CA LYS A 77 -49.11 37.01 6.13
C LYS A 77 -49.62 37.06 4.69
N ALA A 78 -48.72 37.03 3.71
CA ALA A 78 -49.15 37.03 2.30
C ALA A 78 -49.35 35.58 1.75
N ALA A 79 -49.09 34.55 2.51
CA ALA A 79 -49.40 33.18 2.14
C ALA A 79 -50.94 32.96 2.13
N HIS A 80 -51.37 31.88 1.47
CA HIS A 80 -52.78 31.48 1.54
C HIS A 80 -53.17 31.16 3.02
N ALA A 81 -54.38 31.47 3.43
CA ALA A 81 -54.83 31.32 4.85
C ALA A 81 -54.62 29.89 5.39
N SER A 82 -54.76 28.86 4.55
CA SER A 82 -54.49 27.44 4.92
C SER A 82 -53.02 27.10 5.09
N GLN A 83 -52.12 28.06 4.92
CA GLN A 83 -50.67 27.90 5.07
C GLN A 83 -50.08 28.84 6.15
N GLN A 84 -50.94 29.65 6.80
CA GLN A 84 -50.53 30.57 7.84
C GLN A 84 -50.69 29.94 9.24
N PRO A 85 -49.61 29.39 9.84
CA PRO A 85 -49.71 28.79 11.17
C PRO A 85 -50.06 29.82 12.23
N THR A 86 -50.65 29.39 13.31
CA THR A 86 -50.96 30.26 14.45
C THR A 86 -49.87 30.14 15.49
N VAL A 87 -49.09 31.18 15.69
CA VAL A 87 -48.03 31.23 16.70
C VAL A 87 -48.60 31.77 18.00
N LEU A 88 -48.47 30.95 19.04
CA LEU A 88 -48.92 31.16 20.41
C LEU A 88 -47.78 31.09 21.38
N THR A 89 -48.07 31.30 22.66
CA THR A 89 -47.12 31.08 23.78
C THR A 89 -47.70 30.05 24.73
N ALA A 90 -46.94 29.04 25.09
CA ALA A 90 -47.31 28.05 26.08
C ALA A 90 -47.29 28.69 27.49
N ALA A 91 -47.85 28.00 28.48
CA ALA A 91 -47.98 28.51 29.84
C ALA A 91 -46.65 28.88 30.53
N ASN A 92 -45.55 28.25 30.10
CA ASN A 92 -44.20 28.54 30.60
C ASN A 92 -43.42 29.57 29.75
N GLY A 93 -44.09 30.28 28.85
CA GLY A 93 -43.49 31.29 28.00
C GLY A 93 -42.85 30.76 26.67
N LEU A 94 -42.90 29.45 26.43
CA LEU A 94 -42.30 28.83 25.26
C LEU A 94 -43.18 29.08 24.00
N PRO A 95 -42.59 29.34 22.81
CA PRO A 95 -43.34 29.43 21.56
C PRO A 95 -44.05 28.12 21.24
N LEU A 96 -45.33 28.21 20.93
CA LEU A 96 -46.21 27.12 20.53
C LEU A 96 -46.81 27.43 19.18
N VAL A 97 -46.58 26.62 18.19
CA VAL A 97 -47.14 26.77 16.85
C VAL A 97 -48.24 25.76 16.64
N ASN A 98 -49.49 26.25 16.53
CA ASN A 98 -50.57 25.42 15.98
C ASN A 98 -50.38 25.31 14.46
N ILE A 99 -49.93 24.13 14.02
CA ILE A 99 -49.73 23.84 12.59
C ILE A 99 -51.05 23.85 11.83
N GLN A 100 -51.02 24.09 10.54
CA GLN A 100 -52.17 24.11 9.68
C GLN A 100 -52.80 22.73 9.42
N THR A 101 -54.07 22.74 9.02
CA THR A 101 -54.77 21.52 8.63
C THR A 101 -53.99 20.78 7.55
N PRO A 102 -53.63 19.50 7.77
CA PRO A 102 -52.95 18.72 6.74
C PRO A 102 -53.88 18.46 5.51
N GLY A 103 -53.31 18.46 4.33
CA GLY A 103 -53.97 18.01 3.12
C GLY A 103 -54.34 16.54 3.13
N ALA A 104 -54.97 16.05 2.07
CA ALA A 104 -55.40 14.63 1.97
C ALA A 104 -54.29 13.63 2.11
N THR A 105 -53.06 13.98 1.74
CA THR A 105 -51.84 13.20 1.86
C THR A 105 -51.16 13.25 3.24
N GLY A 106 -51.72 14.07 4.16
CA GLY A 106 -51.21 14.24 5.52
C GLY A 106 -50.07 15.27 5.64
N VAL A 107 -49.86 16.14 4.66
CA VAL A 107 -48.85 17.21 4.69
C VAL A 107 -49.48 18.48 5.28
N SER A 108 -48.97 18.96 6.42
CA SER A 108 -49.27 20.27 6.98
C SER A 108 -48.23 21.27 6.49
N ARG A 109 -48.63 22.18 5.59
CA ARG A 109 -47.75 23.23 5.07
C ARG A 109 -47.92 24.50 5.90
N ASN A 110 -46.82 24.97 6.46
CA ASN A 110 -46.75 26.14 7.32
C ASN A 110 -45.72 27.11 6.74
N THR A 111 -46.17 28.29 6.31
CA THR A 111 -45.32 29.27 5.63
C THR A 111 -44.96 30.40 6.55
N TYR A 112 -43.70 30.75 6.61
CA TYR A 112 -43.13 31.76 7.50
C TYR A 112 -42.33 32.82 6.72
N SER A 113 -42.31 34.04 7.27
CA SER A 113 -41.32 35.06 6.92
C SER A 113 -40.04 34.96 7.76
N GLN A 114 -40.10 34.33 8.96
CA GLN A 114 -38.97 34.01 9.83
C GLN A 114 -39.28 32.76 10.63
N PHE A 115 -38.32 31.84 10.69
CA PHE A 115 -38.43 30.64 11.53
C PHE A 115 -37.10 30.39 12.27
N ASP A 116 -37.04 30.89 13.51
CA ASP A 116 -35.90 30.72 14.41
C ASP A 116 -36.35 29.99 15.66
N VAL A 117 -35.42 29.23 16.25
CA VAL A 117 -35.62 28.53 17.52
C VAL A 117 -34.55 28.97 18.51
N GLN A 118 -34.97 29.63 19.56
CA GLN A 118 -34.06 30.06 20.65
C GLN A 118 -33.70 28.87 21.56
N SER A 119 -32.75 29.05 22.46
CA SER A 119 -32.24 27.97 23.33
C SER A 119 -33.29 27.29 24.22
N GLN A 120 -34.41 27.97 24.49
CA GLN A 120 -35.54 27.38 25.24
C GLN A 120 -36.36 26.39 24.42
N GLY A 121 -36.28 26.43 23.08
CA GLY A 121 -36.98 25.54 22.18
C GLY A 121 -38.27 26.12 21.59
N LEU A 122 -39.00 25.26 20.82
CA LEU A 122 -40.27 25.58 20.20
C LEU A 122 -41.13 24.30 20.06
N ILE A 123 -42.44 24.44 20.25
CA ILE A 123 -43.39 23.34 20.10
C ILE A 123 -44.21 23.49 18.82
N LEU A 124 -44.26 22.42 18.03
CA LEU A 124 -45.15 22.27 16.87
C LEU A 124 -46.33 21.39 17.29
N ASN A 125 -47.52 21.96 17.39
CA ASN A 125 -48.68 21.29 17.93
C ASN A 125 -49.40 20.43 16.91
N ASN A 126 -49.10 19.10 16.93
CA ASN A 126 -49.76 18.07 16.13
C ASN A 126 -50.69 17.20 16.98
N SER A 127 -51.34 17.81 17.99
CA SER A 127 -52.32 17.13 18.82
C SER A 127 -53.73 17.66 18.64
N ARG A 128 -54.71 16.79 18.53
CA ARG A 128 -56.14 17.15 18.48
C ARG A 128 -56.74 17.39 19.89
N THR A 129 -56.08 16.93 20.91
CA THR A 129 -56.50 16.97 22.31
C THR A 129 -55.41 17.66 23.16
N ASN A 130 -55.80 18.08 24.36
CA ASN A 130 -54.82 18.58 25.33
C ASN A 130 -53.79 17.47 25.63
N ILE A 131 -52.51 17.80 25.62
CA ILE A 131 -51.42 16.85 25.83
C ILE A 131 -50.28 17.46 26.62
N ALA A 132 -49.56 16.60 27.35
CA ALA A 132 -48.32 17.00 28.02
C ALA A 132 -47.15 16.93 27.03
N THR A 133 -46.32 17.98 27.02
CA THR A 133 -45.09 18.08 26.22
C THR A 133 -43.88 18.10 27.15
N GLN A 134 -42.71 17.77 26.65
CA GLN A 134 -41.46 17.79 27.41
C GLN A 134 -40.97 19.23 27.67
N LEU A 135 -41.15 20.10 26.65
CA LEU A 135 -40.64 21.48 26.72
C LEU A 135 -41.64 22.45 27.36
N GLY A 136 -42.91 22.35 27.06
CA GLY A 136 -43.90 23.37 27.41
C GLY A 136 -44.94 22.94 28.46
N GLY A 137 -44.82 21.74 29.03
CA GLY A 137 -45.84 21.16 29.91
C GLY A 137 -47.13 20.85 29.16
N TRP A 138 -48.30 21.10 29.78
CA TRP A 138 -49.60 20.88 29.16
C TRP A 138 -49.93 21.95 28.10
N VAL A 139 -50.22 21.52 26.89
CA VAL A 139 -50.66 22.36 25.76
C VAL A 139 -52.07 21.95 25.33
N GLN A 140 -52.85 22.92 24.84
CA GLN A 140 -54.19 22.68 24.33
C GLN A 140 -54.14 22.01 22.96
N GLY A 141 -55.17 21.23 22.64
CA GLY A 141 -55.32 20.65 21.31
C GLY A 141 -55.39 21.73 20.22
N ASN A 142 -54.78 21.43 19.05
CA ASN A 142 -54.74 22.31 17.93
C ASN A 142 -56.10 22.30 17.21
N PRO A 143 -56.83 23.45 17.13
CA PRO A 143 -58.13 23.50 16.53
C PRO A 143 -58.14 23.27 15.01
N TRP A 144 -56.99 23.44 14.33
CA TRP A 144 -56.87 23.21 12.89
C TRP A 144 -56.82 21.72 12.52
N LEU A 145 -56.65 20.83 13.49
CA LEU A 145 -56.51 19.39 13.24
C LEU A 145 -57.82 18.59 13.36
N ALA A 146 -58.98 19.25 13.18
CA ALA A 146 -60.29 18.59 13.26
C ALA A 146 -60.39 17.36 12.30
N LYS A 147 -59.72 17.40 11.13
CA LYS A 147 -59.75 16.33 10.11
C LYS A 147 -58.66 15.26 10.32
N GLY A 148 -57.75 15.43 11.24
CA GLY A 148 -56.62 14.50 11.50
C GLY A 148 -55.34 15.23 11.79
N THR A 149 -54.33 14.45 12.30
CA THR A 149 -52.99 14.92 12.57
C THR A 149 -52.11 14.83 11.31
N ALA A 150 -51.04 15.61 11.28
CA ALA A 150 -50.10 15.60 10.15
C ALA A 150 -49.13 14.41 10.22
N ARG A 151 -48.83 13.82 9.08
CA ARG A 151 -47.73 12.87 8.88
C ARG A 151 -46.42 13.59 8.55
N VAL A 152 -46.52 14.76 7.88
CA VAL A 152 -45.38 15.61 7.55
C VAL A 152 -45.74 17.06 7.97
N ILE A 153 -44.89 17.66 8.80
CA ILE A 153 -44.98 19.05 9.17
C ILE A 153 -43.90 19.80 8.39
N LEU A 154 -44.31 20.47 7.33
CA LEU A 154 -43.44 21.30 6.48
C LEU A 154 -43.46 22.73 7.00
N ASN A 155 -42.32 23.23 7.48
CA ASN A 155 -42.10 24.62 7.82
C ASN A 155 -41.27 25.26 6.71
N GLU A 156 -41.91 26.05 5.88
CA GLU A 156 -41.34 26.71 4.69
C GLU A 156 -41.09 28.19 4.97
N VAL A 157 -39.86 28.66 4.84
CA VAL A 157 -39.51 30.09 4.94
C VAL A 157 -39.37 30.66 3.53
N VAL A 158 -40.12 31.74 3.24
CA VAL A 158 -40.18 32.35 1.91
C VAL A 158 -39.47 33.71 1.83
N SER A 159 -38.89 34.18 2.93
CA SER A 159 -38.08 35.40 2.98
C SER A 159 -36.61 35.14 2.63
N GLY A 160 -35.83 36.22 2.49
CA GLY A 160 -34.37 36.14 2.36
C GLY A 160 -33.62 35.95 3.69
N ASN A 161 -34.30 35.74 4.81
CA ASN A 161 -33.68 35.59 6.14
C ASN A 161 -33.37 34.13 6.40
N PRO A 162 -32.12 33.75 6.71
CA PRO A 162 -31.78 32.39 7.12
C PRO A 162 -32.40 32.01 8.47
N SER A 163 -32.65 30.74 8.67
CA SER A 163 -33.15 30.20 9.96
C SER A 163 -32.03 29.87 10.91
N VAL A 164 -32.19 30.22 12.19
CA VAL A 164 -31.25 29.91 13.26
C VAL A 164 -31.94 29.04 14.33
N LEU A 165 -31.44 27.85 14.55
CA LEU A 165 -32.00 26.83 15.43
C LEU A 165 -31.04 26.57 16.58
N ASN A 166 -31.28 27.23 17.74
CA ASN A 166 -30.42 27.13 18.91
C ASN A 166 -31.03 26.28 20.05
N GLY A 167 -32.18 25.65 19.83
CA GLY A 167 -32.88 24.85 20.83
C GLY A 167 -33.69 23.71 20.23
N TYR A 168 -34.34 22.94 21.08
CA TYR A 168 -35.10 21.78 20.69
C TYR A 168 -36.44 22.13 20.03
N LEU A 169 -36.81 21.38 18.98
CA LEU A 169 -38.13 21.38 18.41
C LEU A 169 -38.89 20.13 18.86
N GLU A 170 -40.02 20.31 19.52
CA GLU A 170 -40.89 19.24 19.99
C GLU A 170 -42.17 19.18 19.14
N ILE A 171 -42.53 18.00 18.63
CA ILE A 171 -43.83 17.75 18.06
C ILE A 171 -44.76 17.27 19.18
N ALA A 172 -45.76 18.09 19.53
CA ALA A 172 -46.77 17.72 20.52
C ALA A 172 -47.82 16.78 19.83
N GLY A 173 -48.17 15.70 20.47
CA GLY A 173 -49.16 14.74 19.96
C GLY A 173 -48.57 13.65 19.09
N ASP A 174 -49.19 13.44 17.95
CA ASP A 174 -48.79 12.35 17.02
C ASP A 174 -47.43 12.62 16.40
N ARG A 175 -46.61 11.60 16.36
CA ARG A 175 -45.28 11.64 15.73
C ARG A 175 -45.39 11.92 14.23
N ALA A 176 -44.55 12.79 13.72
CA ALA A 176 -44.54 13.17 12.31
C ALA A 176 -43.12 13.39 11.77
N GLN A 177 -42.96 13.47 10.45
CA GLN A 177 -41.76 13.98 9.83
C GLN A 177 -41.72 15.51 9.98
N LEU A 178 -40.57 16.04 10.40
CA LEU A 178 -40.35 17.47 10.53
C LEU A 178 -39.45 17.96 9.39
N VAL A 179 -39.92 18.93 8.64
CA VAL A 179 -39.15 19.57 7.58
C VAL A 179 -39.01 21.06 7.88
N ILE A 180 -37.78 21.56 7.82
CA ILE A 180 -37.46 22.99 7.85
C ILE A 180 -36.81 23.32 6.49
N ALA A 181 -37.55 24.02 5.65
CA ALA A 181 -37.13 24.39 4.33
C ALA A 181 -36.90 25.91 4.24
N ASN A 182 -35.64 26.31 4.06
CA ASN A 182 -35.30 27.74 3.92
C ASN A 182 -34.20 27.93 2.87
N PRO A 183 -34.53 28.40 1.67
CA PRO A 183 -33.57 28.65 0.61
C PRO A 183 -32.45 29.65 0.98
N ALA A 184 -32.70 30.55 1.93
CA ALA A 184 -31.68 31.49 2.43
C ALA A 184 -30.61 30.84 3.33
N GLY A 185 -30.87 29.63 3.81
CA GLY A 185 -29.95 28.88 4.70
C GLY A 185 -30.57 28.44 6.03
N VAL A 186 -29.96 27.43 6.65
CA VAL A 186 -30.35 26.94 7.98
C VAL A 186 -29.11 26.73 8.80
N THR A 187 -29.04 27.35 9.98
CA THR A 187 -27.96 27.16 10.96
C THR A 187 -28.52 26.45 12.18
N CYS A 188 -27.90 25.36 12.59
CA CYS A 188 -28.17 24.65 13.84
C CYS A 188 -27.03 24.90 14.83
N GLY A 189 -27.29 25.69 15.86
CA GLY A 189 -26.31 26.06 16.89
C GLY A 189 -26.53 25.35 18.23
N GLY A 190 -27.24 24.25 18.27
CA GLY A 190 -27.66 23.49 19.46
C GLY A 190 -29.07 22.96 19.28
N CYS A 191 -29.47 22.69 18.06
CA CYS A 191 -30.78 22.17 17.75
C CYS A 191 -30.92 20.68 18.08
N GLY A 192 -32.13 20.29 18.47
CA GLY A 192 -32.50 18.89 18.65
C GLY A 192 -33.97 18.65 18.35
N PHE A 193 -34.39 17.39 18.32
CA PHE A 193 -35.73 17.04 17.89
C PHE A 193 -36.39 16.04 18.86
N VAL A 194 -37.62 16.35 19.27
CA VAL A 194 -38.40 15.51 20.16
C VAL A 194 -39.66 15.07 19.45
N ASN A 195 -39.93 13.76 19.46
CA ASN A 195 -41.13 13.13 18.88
C ASN A 195 -41.23 13.30 17.34
N ALA A 196 -40.14 13.57 16.64
CA ALA A 196 -40.08 13.51 15.18
C ALA A 196 -39.66 12.10 14.71
N SER A 197 -40.27 11.61 13.63
CA SER A 197 -39.82 10.35 12.97
C SER A 197 -38.65 10.61 12.03
N ARG A 198 -38.65 11.75 11.37
CA ARG A 198 -37.57 12.23 10.50
C ARG A 198 -37.39 13.72 10.75
N ALA A 199 -36.16 14.18 10.76
CA ALA A 199 -35.82 15.59 10.80
C ALA A 199 -35.06 15.96 9.54
N THR A 200 -35.63 16.85 8.72
CA THR A 200 -35.04 17.34 7.47
C THR A 200 -34.76 18.82 7.55
N LEU A 201 -33.48 19.19 7.44
CA LEU A 201 -33.05 20.57 7.24
C LEU A 201 -32.65 20.75 5.78
N THR A 202 -33.36 21.66 5.06
CA THR A 202 -33.11 21.84 3.63
C THR A 202 -33.07 23.29 3.20
N THR A 203 -32.20 23.60 2.24
CA THR A 203 -32.24 24.85 1.48
C THR A 203 -33.04 24.73 0.18
N GLY A 204 -33.65 23.58 -0.04
CA GLY A 204 -34.49 23.32 -1.19
C GLY A 204 -35.87 23.98 -1.05
N THR A 205 -36.36 24.55 -2.16
CA THR A 205 -37.74 24.95 -2.27
C THR A 205 -38.63 23.72 -2.44
N PRO A 206 -39.66 23.53 -1.59
CA PRO A 206 -40.54 22.38 -1.69
C PRO A 206 -41.27 22.33 -3.06
N LEU A 207 -41.34 21.14 -3.63
CA LEU A 207 -42.10 20.85 -4.85
C LEU A 207 -43.35 20.06 -4.49
N PHE A 208 -44.44 20.34 -5.13
CA PHE A 208 -45.73 19.70 -4.88
C PHE A 208 -46.29 19.08 -6.14
N ASP A 209 -46.97 17.97 -5.98
CA ASP A 209 -47.89 17.36 -6.97
C ASP A 209 -49.28 17.32 -6.33
N GLY A 210 -50.13 18.30 -6.72
CA GLY A 210 -51.36 18.61 -5.99
C GLY A 210 -51.06 19.02 -4.53
N ASP A 211 -51.62 18.29 -3.57
CA ASP A 211 -51.40 18.51 -2.14
C ASP A 211 -50.25 17.69 -1.58
N ASP A 212 -49.61 16.83 -2.40
CA ASP A 212 -48.52 15.98 -1.95
C ASP A 212 -47.16 16.66 -2.09
N LEU A 213 -46.29 16.44 -1.11
CA LEU A 213 -44.88 16.87 -1.20
C LEU A 213 -44.13 15.93 -2.14
N ALA A 214 -43.79 16.41 -3.33
CA ALA A 214 -43.07 15.64 -4.35
C ALA A 214 -41.56 15.63 -4.13
N GLY A 215 -41.03 16.65 -3.42
CA GLY A 215 -39.59 16.74 -3.14
C GLY A 215 -39.11 18.17 -2.90
N TYR A 216 -37.84 18.40 -3.20
CA TYR A 216 -37.15 19.67 -2.97
C TYR A 216 -36.29 20.04 -4.16
N ARG A 217 -36.33 21.29 -4.56
CA ARG A 217 -35.44 21.88 -5.57
C ARG A 217 -34.37 22.72 -4.88
N VAL A 218 -33.15 22.21 -4.81
CA VAL A 218 -31.99 22.89 -4.23
C VAL A 218 -31.24 23.60 -5.35
N THR A 219 -31.11 24.91 -5.31
CA THR A 219 -30.31 25.68 -6.27
C THR A 219 -29.17 26.43 -5.59
N GLY A 220 -29.25 26.66 -4.25
CA GLY A 220 -28.31 27.44 -3.47
C GLY A 220 -28.48 27.18 -1.98
N GLY A 221 -27.86 28.02 -1.15
CA GLY A 221 -27.98 28.01 0.28
C GLY A 221 -27.06 26.98 0.97
N THR A 222 -26.82 27.20 2.28
CA THR A 222 -25.98 26.37 3.14
C THR A 222 -26.74 25.90 4.36
N VAL A 223 -26.61 24.63 4.70
CA VAL A 223 -26.96 24.11 6.04
C VAL A 223 -25.68 24.05 6.85
N ARG A 224 -25.69 24.71 8.04
CA ARG A 224 -24.53 24.79 8.92
C ARG A 224 -24.85 24.21 10.28
N ILE A 225 -23.98 23.33 10.78
CA ILE A 225 -24.04 22.79 12.14
C ILE A 225 -22.87 23.40 12.92
N GLU A 226 -23.16 24.16 13.96
CA GLU A 226 -22.15 24.87 14.74
C GLU A 226 -22.52 24.96 16.22
N GLY A 227 -21.75 25.69 17.04
CA GLY A 227 -22.04 25.90 18.45
C GLY A 227 -22.11 24.60 19.24
N ALA A 228 -23.28 24.31 19.83
CA ALA A 228 -23.52 23.09 20.59
C ALA A 228 -23.86 21.87 19.69
N GLY A 229 -23.94 22.08 18.37
CA GLY A 229 -24.15 20.99 17.40
C GLY A 229 -25.63 20.63 17.18
N MET A 230 -25.87 19.42 16.67
CA MET A 230 -27.21 18.91 16.35
C MET A 230 -27.47 17.57 17.05
N ASP A 231 -28.50 17.49 17.88
CA ASP A 231 -28.96 16.26 18.50
C ASP A 231 -30.19 15.69 17.76
N ALA A 232 -29.93 14.75 16.84
CA ALA A 232 -30.94 13.95 16.16
C ALA A 232 -30.91 12.48 16.60
N SER A 233 -30.34 12.17 17.78
CA SER A 233 -30.21 10.81 18.30
C SER A 233 -31.54 10.13 18.62
N ARG A 234 -32.61 10.93 18.76
CA ARG A 234 -33.95 10.43 19.10
C ARG A 234 -34.90 10.33 17.89
N VAL A 235 -34.42 10.64 16.67
CA VAL A 235 -35.17 10.50 15.45
C VAL A 235 -34.63 9.35 14.62
N ASP A 236 -35.50 8.67 13.85
CA ASP A 236 -35.07 7.52 13.08
C ASP A 236 -34.13 7.93 11.92
N HIS A 237 -34.42 9.10 11.30
CA HIS A 237 -33.66 9.62 10.18
C HIS A 237 -33.40 11.14 10.34
N ALA A 238 -32.17 11.54 10.12
CA ALA A 238 -31.76 12.94 10.00
C ALA A 238 -31.25 13.18 8.57
N ASP A 239 -31.85 14.16 7.88
CA ASP A 239 -31.50 14.49 6.50
C ASP A 239 -31.09 15.97 6.40
N LEU A 240 -29.90 16.20 5.84
CA LEU A 240 -29.40 17.52 5.48
C LEU A 240 -29.38 17.62 3.95
N ILE A 241 -30.21 18.51 3.38
CA ILE A 241 -30.37 18.64 1.93
C ILE A 241 -30.11 20.09 1.52
N ALA A 242 -28.93 20.39 0.99
CA ALA A 242 -28.53 21.76 0.68
C ALA A 242 -27.52 21.79 -0.48
N ARG A 243 -27.27 22.97 -1.04
CA ARG A 243 -26.16 23.09 -2.00
C ARG A 243 -24.80 22.93 -1.34
N ALA A 244 -24.64 23.44 -0.10
CA ALA A 244 -23.48 23.22 0.73
C ALA A 244 -23.90 22.82 2.14
N VAL A 245 -23.11 21.94 2.79
CA VAL A 245 -23.30 21.52 4.17
C VAL A 245 -21.98 21.70 4.91
N GLU A 246 -22.00 22.49 5.99
CA GLU A 246 -20.83 22.77 6.84
C GLU A 246 -21.07 22.18 8.23
N ILE A 247 -20.17 21.31 8.69
CA ILE A 247 -20.24 20.64 9.99
C ILE A 247 -19.08 21.15 10.84
N ASN A 248 -19.33 22.18 11.60
CA ASN A 248 -18.36 22.85 12.46
C ASN A 248 -18.45 22.40 13.95
N ALA A 249 -19.44 21.56 14.28
CA ALA A 249 -19.67 21.00 15.60
C ALA A 249 -20.17 19.55 15.51
N GLY A 250 -20.41 18.89 16.64
CA GLY A 250 -20.91 17.51 16.67
C GLY A 250 -22.34 17.38 16.14
N LEU A 251 -22.59 16.37 15.34
CA LEU A 251 -23.90 15.93 14.89
C LEU A 251 -24.12 14.47 15.30
N TRP A 252 -25.21 14.19 16.01
CA TRP A 252 -25.57 12.85 16.46
C TRP A 252 -26.91 12.43 15.87
N ALA A 253 -26.96 11.24 15.26
CA ALA A 253 -28.16 10.70 14.62
C ALA A 253 -28.23 9.18 14.73
N GLN A 254 -29.39 8.58 14.44
CA GLN A 254 -29.45 7.13 14.21
C GLN A 254 -29.08 6.80 12.76
N SER A 255 -29.77 7.41 11.81
CA SER A 255 -29.43 7.33 10.40
C SER A 255 -29.27 8.74 9.86
N LEU A 256 -28.06 9.06 9.35
CA LEU A 256 -27.74 10.36 8.79
C LEU A 256 -27.60 10.26 7.27
N LYS A 257 -28.33 11.11 6.56
CA LYS A 257 -28.12 11.33 5.14
C LYS A 257 -27.83 12.81 4.86
N VAL A 258 -26.73 13.06 4.17
CA VAL A 258 -26.36 14.39 3.67
C VAL A 258 -26.39 14.35 2.15
N THR A 259 -27.26 15.15 1.55
CA THR A 259 -27.34 15.34 0.09
C THR A 259 -26.95 16.78 -0.22
N ALA A 260 -25.76 16.96 -0.77
CA ALA A 260 -25.20 18.28 -1.07
C ALA A 260 -25.01 18.46 -2.58
N GLY A 261 -25.18 19.70 -3.03
CA GLY A 261 -25.14 20.10 -4.43
C GLY A 261 -26.47 20.67 -4.93
N ALA A 262 -26.45 21.22 -6.13
CA ALA A 262 -27.66 21.69 -6.77
C ALA A 262 -28.46 20.51 -7.35
N ASN A 263 -29.60 20.19 -6.72
CA ASN A 263 -30.35 18.96 -6.95
C ASN A 263 -31.84 19.16 -6.94
N GLN A 264 -32.53 18.29 -7.66
CA GLN A 264 -33.92 17.96 -7.36
C GLN A 264 -33.92 16.63 -6.58
N VAL A 265 -34.37 16.67 -5.31
CA VAL A 265 -34.41 15.52 -4.41
C VAL A 265 -35.87 15.11 -4.22
N ASP A 266 -36.21 13.84 -4.36
CA ASP A 266 -37.55 13.31 -4.15
C ASP A 266 -37.96 13.38 -2.66
N ALA A 267 -39.26 13.31 -2.36
CA ALA A 267 -39.80 13.40 -1.00
C ALA A 267 -39.40 12.24 -0.10
N ALA A 268 -39.06 11.09 -0.67
CA ALA A 268 -38.53 9.92 0.05
C ALA A 268 -37.02 10.07 0.34
N HIS A 269 -36.37 11.06 -0.22
CA HIS A 269 -34.93 11.30 -0.16
C HIS A 269 -34.09 10.16 -0.75
N THR A 270 -34.63 9.39 -1.68
CA THR A 270 -33.95 8.24 -2.29
C THR A 270 -33.15 8.62 -3.53
N GLN A 271 -33.64 9.62 -4.27
CA GLN A 271 -33.03 10.10 -5.49
C GLN A 271 -32.64 11.58 -5.40
N ALA A 272 -31.48 11.90 -5.96
CA ALA A 272 -30.99 13.26 -6.12
C ALA A 272 -30.53 13.43 -7.58
N VAL A 273 -31.28 14.24 -8.34
CA VAL A 273 -30.95 14.52 -9.74
C VAL A 273 -30.25 15.87 -9.84
N PRO A 274 -29.01 15.95 -10.32
CA PRO A 274 -28.29 17.20 -10.46
C PRO A 274 -29.02 18.19 -11.39
N ILE A 275 -29.03 19.46 -11.00
CA ILE A 275 -29.60 20.57 -11.76
C ILE A 275 -28.63 21.75 -11.80
N ALA A 276 -28.94 22.78 -12.58
CA ALA A 276 -28.14 24.00 -12.55
C ALA A 276 -28.29 24.73 -11.21
N GLY A 277 -27.17 25.02 -10.56
CA GLY A 277 -27.11 25.80 -9.32
C GLY A 277 -27.20 27.31 -9.60
N SER A 278 -27.60 28.10 -8.59
CA SER A 278 -27.63 29.57 -8.63
C SER A 278 -26.36 30.14 -7.94
N GLY A 279 -25.80 31.19 -8.54
CA GLY A 279 -24.58 31.85 -7.99
C GLY A 279 -23.30 31.02 -8.12
N THR A 280 -22.26 31.42 -7.39
CA THR A 280 -20.96 30.74 -7.38
C THR A 280 -21.07 29.35 -6.74
N ALA A 281 -20.43 28.36 -7.35
CA ALA A 281 -20.34 27.03 -6.75
C ALA A 281 -19.56 27.10 -5.43
N PRO A 282 -19.96 26.32 -4.39
CA PRO A 282 -19.22 26.27 -3.13
C PRO A 282 -17.84 25.61 -3.35
N ALA A 283 -16.87 25.91 -2.49
CA ALA A 283 -15.56 25.26 -2.53
C ALA A 283 -15.66 23.76 -2.23
N PHE A 284 -16.55 23.40 -1.30
CA PHE A 284 -16.89 22.02 -0.96
C PHE A 284 -18.40 21.88 -0.83
N ALA A 285 -18.94 20.78 -1.31
CA ALA A 285 -20.34 20.43 -1.14
C ALA A 285 -20.64 20.01 0.31
N ILE A 286 -19.71 19.26 0.90
CA ILE A 286 -19.74 18.86 2.31
C ILE A 286 -18.39 19.22 2.91
N ASP A 287 -18.40 19.98 3.99
CA ASP A 287 -17.20 20.43 4.71
C ASP A 287 -17.32 20.12 6.19
N VAL A 288 -16.50 19.17 6.68
CA VAL A 288 -16.38 18.82 8.09
C VAL A 288 -15.13 19.45 8.65
N ALA A 289 -15.29 20.48 9.49
CA ALA A 289 -14.19 21.19 10.12
C ALA A 289 -13.50 20.33 11.19
N GLN A 290 -12.32 20.75 11.63
CA GLN A 290 -11.51 20.00 12.61
C GLN A 290 -12.22 19.73 13.95
N LEU A 291 -13.09 20.63 14.40
CA LEU A 291 -13.92 20.46 15.58
C LEU A 291 -15.29 19.86 15.27
N GLY A 292 -15.61 19.67 13.97
CA GLY A 292 -16.83 19.04 13.49
C GLY A 292 -16.77 17.52 13.60
N GLY A 293 -17.94 16.92 13.68
CA GLY A 293 -18.05 15.46 13.64
C GLY A 293 -19.45 15.00 13.34
N MET A 294 -19.56 13.90 12.63
CA MET A 294 -20.81 13.19 12.36
C MET A 294 -20.75 11.82 13.00
N TYR A 295 -21.71 11.54 13.89
CA TYR A 295 -21.80 10.30 14.65
C TYR A 295 -23.20 9.72 14.46
N ALA A 296 -23.29 8.57 13.81
CA ALA A 296 -24.57 7.91 13.58
C ALA A 296 -24.40 6.38 13.57
N ASN A 297 -25.52 5.64 13.51
CA ASN A 297 -25.44 4.23 13.21
C ASN A 297 -25.10 4.00 11.73
N LYS A 298 -25.71 4.78 10.84
CA LYS A 298 -25.47 4.72 9.39
C LYS A 298 -25.27 6.14 8.83
N ILE A 299 -24.31 6.32 7.92
CA ILE A 299 -24.00 7.61 7.30
C ILE A 299 -23.95 7.47 5.78
N LEU A 300 -24.71 8.34 5.11
CA LEU A 300 -24.72 8.45 3.66
C LEU A 300 -24.42 9.89 3.25
N LEU A 301 -23.29 10.12 2.61
CA LEU A 301 -22.85 11.41 2.11
C LEU A 301 -22.89 11.39 0.58
N VAL A 302 -23.65 12.31 -0.01
CA VAL A 302 -23.82 12.43 -1.46
C VAL A 302 -23.54 13.87 -1.88
N GLY A 303 -22.45 14.07 -2.60
CA GLY A 303 -22.10 15.34 -3.26
C GLY A 303 -22.30 15.20 -4.75
N THR A 304 -23.16 16.04 -5.36
CA THR A 304 -23.61 15.87 -6.73
C THR A 304 -23.15 16.97 -7.69
N ASP A 305 -22.74 18.15 -7.22
CA ASP A 305 -22.20 19.20 -8.07
C ASP A 305 -20.86 18.74 -8.68
N ALA A 306 -20.79 18.67 -10.01
CA ALA A 306 -19.60 18.23 -10.72
C ALA A 306 -18.38 19.09 -10.38
N GLY A 307 -17.28 18.45 -10.00
CA GLY A 307 -16.03 19.10 -9.60
C GLY A 307 -16.04 19.70 -8.19
N VAL A 308 -17.17 19.70 -7.48
CA VAL A 308 -17.27 20.19 -6.09
C VAL A 308 -17.06 19.02 -5.13
N GLY A 309 -16.06 19.11 -4.30
CA GLY A 309 -15.59 18.01 -3.44
C GLY A 309 -16.26 17.89 -2.09
N VAL A 310 -15.79 16.89 -1.35
CA VAL A 310 -16.10 16.66 0.06
C VAL A 310 -14.79 16.82 0.83
N ARG A 311 -14.79 17.61 1.92
CA ARG A 311 -13.66 17.77 2.83
C ARG A 311 -14.01 17.24 4.21
N ASN A 312 -13.12 16.44 4.78
CA ASN A 312 -13.19 16.03 6.17
C ASN A 312 -11.89 16.38 6.90
N ALA A 313 -11.94 17.30 7.84
CA ALA A 313 -10.87 17.59 8.78
C ALA A 313 -11.20 17.13 10.21
N GLY A 314 -12.45 16.68 10.46
CA GLY A 314 -12.97 16.22 11.74
C GLY A 314 -13.13 14.70 11.82
N THR A 315 -14.25 14.25 12.40
CA THR A 315 -14.55 12.82 12.55
C THR A 315 -15.89 12.46 11.91
N ILE A 316 -15.90 11.43 11.07
CA ILE A 316 -17.12 10.80 10.54
C ILE A 316 -17.12 9.36 11.04
N GLY A 317 -18.05 9.03 11.95
CA GLY A 317 -18.10 7.72 12.61
C GLY A 317 -19.46 7.05 12.54
N ALA A 318 -19.53 5.84 11.99
CA ALA A 318 -20.71 4.99 12.03
C ALA A 318 -20.51 3.82 13.01
N ALA A 319 -21.52 3.61 13.89
CA ALA A 319 -21.40 2.62 14.96
C ALA A 319 -22.03 1.26 14.61
N ALA A 320 -23.11 1.23 13.79
CA ALA A 320 -23.92 0.03 13.60
C ALA A 320 -24.42 -0.13 12.14
N GLY A 321 -23.81 0.56 11.19
CA GLY A 321 -24.15 0.48 9.78
C GLY A 321 -23.03 1.04 8.91
N GLU A 322 -23.20 0.95 7.61
CA GLU A 322 -22.21 1.38 6.63
C GLU A 322 -22.02 2.90 6.56
N ILE A 323 -20.83 3.31 6.14
CA ILE A 323 -20.59 4.64 5.63
C ILE A 323 -20.47 4.55 4.10
N LEU A 324 -21.29 5.34 3.40
CA LEU A 324 -21.20 5.53 1.96
C LEU A 324 -20.89 6.99 1.66
N VAL A 325 -19.80 7.27 0.98
CA VAL A 325 -19.42 8.59 0.49
C VAL A 325 -19.40 8.58 -1.03
N THR A 326 -20.21 9.42 -1.65
CA THR A 326 -20.21 9.63 -3.09
C THR A 326 -19.97 11.11 -3.36
N ALA A 327 -18.87 11.45 -4.02
CA ALA A 327 -18.51 12.82 -4.37
C ALA A 327 -18.32 12.96 -5.87
N ALA A 328 -19.08 13.85 -6.51
CA ALA A 328 -18.89 14.22 -7.92
C ALA A 328 -17.64 15.09 -8.16
N GLY A 329 -16.86 15.33 -7.13
CA GLY A 329 -15.58 16.01 -7.11
C GLY A 329 -14.56 15.27 -6.25
N ARG A 330 -13.55 16.00 -5.77
CA ARG A 330 -12.47 15.44 -4.93
C ARG A 330 -12.95 15.14 -3.51
N LEU A 331 -12.54 14.00 -2.96
CA LEU A 331 -12.58 13.73 -1.52
C LEU A 331 -11.24 14.12 -0.90
N GLU A 332 -11.25 15.09 0.03
CA GLU A 332 -10.09 15.47 0.84
C GLU A 332 -10.32 15.02 2.29
N ASN A 333 -9.56 14.04 2.76
CA ASN A 333 -9.63 13.56 4.15
C ASN A 333 -8.34 13.88 4.90
N ARG A 334 -8.42 14.78 5.88
CA ARG A 334 -7.36 15.10 6.84
C ARG A 334 -7.70 14.65 8.25
N GLY A 335 -8.95 14.24 8.46
CA GLY A 335 -9.49 13.76 9.73
C GLY A 335 -9.66 12.24 9.74
N THR A 336 -10.72 11.77 10.39
CA THR A 336 -11.00 10.35 10.54
C THR A 336 -12.36 10.02 9.94
N VAL A 337 -12.41 8.98 9.10
CA VAL A 337 -13.63 8.31 8.66
C VAL A 337 -13.55 6.88 9.15
N ILE A 338 -14.45 6.49 10.03
CA ILE A 338 -14.44 5.15 10.64
C ILE A 338 -15.83 4.52 10.62
N SER A 339 -15.92 3.37 9.95
CA SER A 339 -17.12 2.53 9.96
C SER A 339 -16.79 1.28 10.76
N GLY A 340 -17.25 1.17 12.00
CA GLY A 340 -16.90 0.07 12.90
C GLY A 340 -16.98 -1.32 12.25
N ASP A 341 -17.91 -2.17 12.68
CA ASP A 341 -18.09 -3.53 12.14
C ASP A 341 -18.99 -3.57 10.88
N HIS A 342 -18.85 -2.58 9.97
CA HIS A 342 -19.65 -2.47 8.73
C HIS A 342 -18.79 -1.91 7.58
N PRO A 343 -19.18 -2.14 6.31
CA PRO A 343 -18.42 -1.67 5.17
C PRO A 343 -18.26 -0.14 5.11
N LEU A 344 -17.12 0.29 4.58
CA LEU A 344 -16.86 1.67 4.18
C LEU A 344 -16.73 1.72 2.64
N THR A 345 -17.62 2.46 2.00
CA THR A 345 -17.61 2.61 0.54
C THR A 345 -17.39 4.08 0.17
N ILE A 346 -16.43 4.34 -0.69
CA ILE A 346 -16.04 5.67 -1.15
C ILE A 346 -15.99 5.68 -2.67
N GLY A 347 -16.76 6.60 -3.29
CA GLY A 347 -16.67 6.92 -4.70
C GLY A 347 -16.42 8.40 -4.89
N ALA A 348 -15.39 8.78 -5.64
CA ALA A 348 -15.03 10.18 -5.87
C ALA A 348 -14.39 10.40 -7.25
N GLN A 349 -14.29 11.65 -7.70
CA GLN A 349 -13.52 11.98 -8.90
C GLN A 349 -12.01 11.82 -8.64
N SER A 350 -11.54 12.23 -7.47
CA SER A 350 -10.19 11.99 -6.96
C SER A 350 -10.20 11.91 -5.44
N VAL A 351 -9.17 11.29 -4.84
CA VAL A 351 -9.06 11.12 -3.38
C VAL A 351 -7.71 11.60 -2.90
N ASP A 352 -7.72 12.45 -1.87
CA ASP A 352 -6.53 12.88 -1.12
C ASP A 352 -6.75 12.52 0.36
N ASN A 353 -6.07 11.46 0.81
CA ASN A 353 -6.14 11.01 2.19
C ASN A 353 -4.84 11.30 2.94
N ALA A 354 -4.88 12.30 3.81
CA ALA A 354 -3.81 12.57 4.78
C ALA A 354 -4.19 12.16 6.22
N GLY A 355 -5.44 11.71 6.41
CA GLY A 355 -5.98 11.24 7.68
C GLY A 355 -6.18 9.72 7.71
N THR A 356 -7.29 9.28 8.30
CA THR A 356 -7.62 7.86 8.45
C THR A 356 -8.93 7.54 7.74
N LEU A 357 -8.91 6.51 6.92
CA LEU A 357 -10.10 5.82 6.39
C LEU A 357 -10.03 4.39 6.93
N SER A 358 -11.00 3.98 7.74
CA SER A 358 -10.90 2.70 8.46
C SER A 358 -12.24 2.01 8.64
N THR A 359 -12.21 0.67 8.56
CA THR A 359 -13.31 -0.22 8.94
C THR A 359 -12.75 -1.57 9.41
N GLU A 360 -13.45 -2.25 10.29
CA GLU A 360 -13.15 -3.64 10.66
C GLU A 360 -13.65 -4.67 9.61
N ARG A 361 -14.34 -4.22 8.57
CA ARG A 361 -14.86 -5.04 7.46
C ARG A 361 -14.17 -4.69 6.14
N ASN A 362 -14.95 -4.66 5.06
CA ASN A 362 -14.46 -4.34 3.73
C ASN A 362 -14.44 -2.83 3.50
N LEU A 363 -13.35 -2.34 2.92
CA LEU A 363 -13.24 -0.99 2.42
C LEU A 363 -13.17 -1.03 0.89
N GLN A 364 -14.13 -0.35 0.25
CA GLN A 364 -14.12 -0.16 -1.19
C GLN A 364 -13.90 1.33 -1.52
N LEU A 365 -12.83 1.63 -2.25
CA LEU A 365 -12.51 2.97 -2.72
C LEU A 365 -12.42 2.95 -4.24
N SER A 366 -13.30 3.73 -4.89
CA SER A 366 -13.29 3.93 -6.35
C SER A 366 -13.00 5.38 -6.66
N SER A 367 -12.03 5.64 -7.53
CA SER A 367 -11.68 6.97 -8.02
C SER A 367 -11.68 7.00 -9.55
N GLN A 368 -12.30 8.05 -10.13
CA GLN A 368 -12.24 8.29 -11.58
C GLN A 368 -10.91 8.89 -12.03
N GLY A 369 -10.07 9.35 -11.11
CA GLY A 369 -8.77 9.94 -11.33
C GLY A 369 -7.76 9.46 -10.29
N GLU A 370 -6.88 10.36 -9.85
CA GLU A 370 -5.82 10.04 -8.92
C GLU A 370 -6.30 9.70 -7.50
N VAL A 371 -5.54 8.86 -6.82
CA VAL A 371 -5.62 8.63 -5.38
C VAL A 371 -4.28 8.96 -4.75
N VAL A 372 -4.27 9.92 -3.83
CA VAL A 372 -3.09 10.27 -3.02
C VAL A 372 -3.34 9.84 -1.57
N ASN A 373 -2.47 8.99 -1.04
CA ASN A 373 -2.51 8.57 0.35
C ASN A 373 -1.21 8.90 1.07
N THR A 374 -1.30 9.77 2.06
CA THR A 374 -0.20 10.08 3.00
C THR A 374 -0.56 9.69 4.44
N GLY A 375 -1.77 9.15 4.65
CA GLY A 375 -2.31 8.70 5.91
C GLY A 375 -2.53 7.18 5.95
N LEU A 376 -3.59 6.76 6.62
CA LEU A 376 -3.97 5.35 6.78
C LEU A 376 -5.25 5.04 6.00
N ILE A 377 -5.22 3.97 5.20
CA ILE A 377 -6.41 3.31 4.65
C ILE A 377 -6.38 1.87 5.16
N HIS A 378 -7.34 1.52 6.01
CA HIS A 378 -7.38 0.23 6.70
C HIS A 378 -8.72 -0.49 6.52
N ALA A 379 -8.64 -1.76 6.16
CA ALA A 379 -9.77 -2.69 6.15
C ALA A 379 -9.46 -3.90 7.02
N GLY A 380 -10.26 -4.19 8.02
CA GLY A 380 -10.11 -5.40 8.83
C GLY A 380 -10.26 -6.69 8.03
N GLN A 381 -10.90 -6.62 6.86
CA GLN A 381 -11.04 -7.75 5.92
C GLN A 381 -10.41 -7.39 4.57
N GLU A 382 -11.19 -6.95 3.60
CA GLU A 382 -10.74 -6.71 2.24
C GLU A 382 -10.68 -5.20 1.93
N LEU A 383 -9.53 -4.74 1.44
CA LEU A 383 -9.35 -3.43 0.84
C LEU A 383 -9.36 -3.58 -0.69
N ILE A 384 -10.42 -3.06 -1.32
CA ILE A 384 -10.52 -2.93 -2.76
C ILE A 384 -10.29 -1.46 -3.10
N LEU A 385 -9.21 -1.16 -3.83
CA LEU A 385 -8.90 0.17 -4.30
C LEU A 385 -8.83 0.15 -5.83
N ASP A 386 -9.71 0.90 -6.47
CA ASP A 386 -9.79 1.02 -7.93
C ASP A 386 -9.65 2.50 -8.31
N ALA A 387 -8.48 2.87 -8.84
CA ALA A 387 -8.16 4.20 -9.32
C ALA A 387 -7.99 4.18 -10.84
N ALA A 388 -8.82 4.93 -11.58
CA ALA A 388 -8.65 5.08 -13.02
C ALA A 388 -7.37 5.89 -13.39
N GLY A 389 -6.80 6.62 -12.44
CA GLY A 389 -5.54 7.34 -12.55
C GLY A 389 -4.43 6.78 -11.64
N PRO A 390 -3.38 7.58 -11.38
CA PRO A 390 -2.28 7.18 -10.51
C PRO A 390 -2.72 6.96 -9.06
N LEU A 391 -2.11 5.96 -8.40
CA LEU A 391 -2.13 5.78 -6.95
C LEU A 391 -0.77 6.18 -6.38
N THR A 392 -0.75 7.23 -5.56
CA THR A 392 0.44 7.69 -4.86
C THR A 392 0.29 7.43 -3.37
N ASN A 393 1.05 6.44 -2.83
CA ASN A 393 1.09 6.09 -1.41
C ASN A 393 2.39 6.59 -0.79
N ARG A 394 2.52 7.92 -0.64
CA ARG A 394 3.73 8.56 -0.10
C ARG A 394 3.72 8.52 1.42
N ARG A 395 4.57 7.67 2.03
CA ARG A 395 4.66 7.46 3.49
C ARG A 395 3.34 7.07 4.13
N GLY A 396 2.31 6.79 3.34
CA GLY A 396 1.01 6.32 3.77
C GLY A 396 1.00 4.81 3.98
N THR A 397 -0.08 4.31 4.55
CA THR A 397 -0.29 2.88 4.76
C THR A 397 -1.60 2.45 4.13
N LEU A 398 -1.54 1.41 3.30
CA LEU A 398 -2.67 0.63 2.84
C LEU A 398 -2.59 -0.72 3.55
N ASP A 399 -3.61 -1.08 4.32
CA ASP A 399 -3.58 -2.23 5.22
C ASP A 399 -4.88 -3.03 5.18
N GLY A 400 -4.80 -4.36 5.15
CA GLY A 400 -5.96 -5.24 5.13
C GLY A 400 -5.59 -6.71 5.25
N GLN A 401 -6.59 -7.57 5.53
CA GLN A 401 -6.38 -9.02 5.42
C GLN A 401 -6.15 -9.43 3.96
N ARG A 402 -6.86 -8.77 3.02
CA ARG A 402 -6.65 -8.89 1.59
C ARG A 402 -6.57 -7.51 0.95
N LEU A 403 -5.63 -7.34 0.02
CA LEU A 403 -5.50 -6.16 -0.81
C LEU A 403 -5.80 -6.52 -2.27
N ASP A 404 -6.74 -5.81 -2.90
CA ASP A 404 -6.99 -5.82 -4.34
C ASP A 404 -6.88 -4.37 -4.83
N ILE A 405 -5.77 -4.05 -5.48
CA ILE A 405 -5.42 -2.69 -5.86
C ILE A 405 -5.26 -2.62 -7.37
N ARG A 406 -5.98 -1.72 -8.00
CA ARG A 406 -5.88 -1.39 -9.41
C ARG A 406 -5.66 0.10 -9.58
N ALA A 407 -4.66 0.45 -10.39
CA ALA A 407 -4.35 1.83 -10.71
C ALA A 407 -3.67 1.91 -12.08
N ASP A 408 -3.67 3.10 -12.71
CA ASP A 408 -2.85 3.34 -13.90
C ASP A 408 -1.36 3.17 -13.56
N SER A 409 -0.92 3.77 -12.47
CA SER A 409 0.42 3.57 -11.92
C SER A 409 0.40 3.60 -10.39
N LEU A 410 1.38 2.95 -9.75
CA LEU A 410 1.59 2.98 -8.31
C LEU A 410 2.94 3.61 -7.97
N GLY A 411 2.92 4.71 -7.22
CA GLY A 411 4.08 5.24 -6.51
C GLY A 411 3.96 4.97 -5.01
N ASN A 412 4.82 4.10 -4.46
CA ASN A 412 4.85 3.76 -3.03
C ASN A 412 6.11 4.32 -2.35
N ASP A 413 6.36 5.63 -2.51
CA ASP A 413 7.53 6.32 -1.97
C ASP A 413 7.51 6.39 -0.43
N GLY A 414 8.33 5.60 0.22
CA GLY A 414 8.40 5.46 1.69
C GLY A 414 7.11 4.95 2.33
N GLY A 415 6.14 4.51 1.54
CA GLY A 415 4.85 4.01 2.00
C GLY A 415 4.84 2.52 2.32
N ALA A 416 3.70 2.01 2.77
CA ALA A 416 3.52 0.59 3.08
C ALA A 416 2.20 0.06 2.50
N LEU A 417 2.28 -1.05 1.78
CA LEU A 417 1.15 -1.91 1.43
C LEU A 417 1.29 -3.19 2.26
N ARG A 418 0.36 -3.43 3.18
CA ARG A 418 0.42 -4.54 4.13
C ARG A 418 -0.79 -5.44 3.99
N GLN A 419 -0.54 -6.71 3.75
CA GLN A 419 -1.56 -7.74 3.78
C GLN A 419 -1.28 -8.70 4.94
N SER A 420 -2.29 -8.98 5.75
CA SER A 420 -2.15 -9.90 6.90
C SER A 420 -2.76 -11.29 6.66
N GLY A 421 -3.62 -11.45 5.66
CA GLY A 421 -4.27 -12.72 5.32
C GLY A 421 -3.44 -13.59 4.39
N THR A 422 -3.88 -14.82 4.20
CA THR A 422 -3.20 -15.85 3.39
C THR A 422 -3.58 -15.84 1.91
N GLN A 423 -4.55 -15.02 1.51
CA GLN A 423 -4.94 -14.88 0.10
C GLN A 423 -3.90 -14.06 -0.68
N ALA A 424 -3.95 -14.12 -2.00
CA ALA A 424 -3.04 -13.33 -2.83
C ALA A 424 -3.30 -11.82 -2.70
N LEU A 425 -2.25 -11.05 -2.45
CA LEU A 425 -2.25 -9.61 -2.66
C LEU A 425 -2.25 -9.35 -4.18
N ALA A 426 -3.34 -8.76 -4.68
CA ALA A 426 -3.45 -8.43 -6.09
C ALA A 426 -3.13 -6.95 -6.29
N LEU A 427 -2.12 -6.66 -7.12
CA LEU A 427 -1.75 -5.31 -7.51
C LEU A 427 -1.59 -5.27 -9.03
N THR A 428 -2.40 -4.46 -9.68
CA THR A 428 -2.34 -4.24 -11.13
C THR A 428 -2.11 -2.76 -11.42
N ALA A 429 -0.96 -2.45 -12.04
CA ALA A 429 -0.63 -1.11 -12.50
C ALA A 429 0.30 -1.21 -13.72
N ALA A 430 0.26 -0.24 -14.64
CA ALA A 430 1.19 -0.21 -15.78
C ALA A 430 2.65 0.04 -15.32
N HIS A 431 2.81 0.78 -14.23
CA HIS A 431 4.11 1.05 -13.62
C HIS A 431 4.01 0.98 -12.09
N VAL A 432 4.98 0.31 -11.44
CA VAL A 432 5.09 0.20 -9.99
C VAL A 432 6.44 0.72 -9.54
N ASP A 433 6.43 1.81 -8.78
CA ASP A 433 7.62 2.38 -8.12
C ASP A 433 7.52 2.15 -6.60
N ASN A 434 8.35 1.24 -6.08
CA ASN A 434 8.48 0.93 -4.65
C ASN A 434 9.82 1.45 -4.14
N SER A 435 9.90 2.75 -3.83
CA SER A 435 11.14 3.48 -3.56
C SER A 435 11.23 4.04 -2.14
N SER A 436 12.38 4.60 -1.79
CA SER A 436 12.63 5.35 -0.55
C SER A 436 12.31 4.59 0.74
N GLY A 437 12.66 3.31 0.82
CA GLY A 437 12.42 2.47 1.99
C GLY A 437 10.97 1.97 2.11
N ALA A 438 10.20 2.07 1.05
CA ALA A 438 8.84 1.55 0.97
C ALA A 438 8.76 0.03 1.14
N LEU A 439 7.59 -0.43 1.57
CA LEU A 439 7.33 -1.84 1.84
C LEU A 439 6.06 -2.29 1.10
N ILE A 440 6.14 -3.42 0.39
CA ILE A 440 5.00 -4.17 -0.11
C ILE A 440 5.12 -5.59 0.44
N GLY A 441 4.09 -6.08 1.14
CA GLY A 441 4.24 -7.43 1.65
C GLY A 441 3.09 -7.99 2.47
N ASN A 442 3.18 -9.31 2.68
CA ASN A 442 2.36 -10.02 3.65
C ASN A 442 3.07 -10.02 5.01
N LEU A 443 2.58 -9.18 5.89
CA LEU A 443 3.16 -8.92 7.20
C LEU A 443 2.07 -9.00 8.26
N PRO A 444 2.44 -9.33 9.52
CA PRO A 444 1.49 -9.23 10.62
C PRO A 444 0.91 -7.82 10.71
N PRO A 445 -0.33 -7.65 11.21
CA PRO A 445 -1.00 -6.36 11.34
C PRO A 445 -0.07 -5.35 12.01
N ALA A 446 -0.09 -4.10 11.53
CA ALA A 446 0.63 -3.04 12.20
C ALA A 446 0.04 -2.87 13.60
N ASP A 447 0.87 -2.95 14.62
CA ASP A 447 0.46 -2.54 15.98
C ASP A 447 -0.06 -1.09 15.89
N THR A 448 -1.36 -0.91 16.03
CA THR A 448 -2.03 0.40 16.04
C THR A 448 -1.73 1.20 17.33
N GLY A 449 -0.69 0.81 18.07
CA GLY A 449 -0.25 1.40 19.33
C GLY A 449 1.23 1.74 19.38
N GLY A 450 1.60 2.98 19.08
CA GLY A 450 2.80 3.62 19.66
C GLY A 450 4.06 3.67 18.80
N SER A 451 4.39 4.87 18.37
CA SER A 451 5.73 5.45 18.14
C SER A 451 6.95 4.52 18.08
N GLY A 452 7.61 4.48 16.92
CA GLY A 452 9.07 4.37 16.80
C GLY A 452 9.74 3.16 17.44
N GLY A 453 9.83 2.05 16.70
CA GLY A 453 10.70 0.94 17.04
C GLY A 453 11.17 0.25 15.76
N THR A 454 12.47 0.22 15.56
CA THR A 454 13.16 -0.52 14.51
C THR A 454 12.71 -1.99 14.49
N ALA A 455 12.17 -2.46 13.37
CA ALA A 455 11.78 -3.86 13.21
C ALA A 455 13.03 -4.76 13.19
N SER A 456 13.22 -5.53 14.28
CA SER A 456 14.13 -6.65 14.31
C SER A 456 13.43 -7.89 13.75
N SER A 457 13.96 -8.44 12.66
CA SER A 457 13.47 -9.67 12.06
C SER A 457 13.88 -10.88 12.86
N THR A 458 12.95 -11.51 13.55
CA THR A 458 13.10 -12.91 14.00
C THR A 458 11.92 -13.73 13.47
N ALA A 459 12.17 -14.48 12.41
CA ALA A 459 11.27 -15.49 11.90
C ALA A 459 11.50 -16.82 12.61
N GLY A 460 10.46 -17.37 13.18
CA GLY A 460 10.44 -18.73 13.71
C GLY A 460 9.00 -19.19 13.96
N GLY A 461 8.42 -19.88 13.00
CA GLY A 461 7.15 -20.55 13.16
C GLY A 461 6.98 -21.64 12.11
N THR A 462 7.19 -22.88 12.49
CA THR A 462 7.01 -24.10 11.69
C THR A 462 5.54 -24.33 11.36
N VAL A 463 5.20 -24.48 10.07
CA VAL A 463 3.91 -25.01 9.62
C VAL A 463 4.18 -26.17 8.66
N THR A 464 3.62 -27.32 9.01
CA THR A 464 3.64 -28.57 8.27
C THR A 464 2.80 -28.50 6.97
N ALA A 465 3.39 -29.01 5.88
CA ALA A 465 2.76 -29.12 4.57
C ALA A 465 1.94 -30.41 4.43
N PRO A 466 0.88 -30.45 3.61
CA PRO A 466 0.36 -31.69 3.04
C PRO A 466 0.91 -31.93 1.63
N THR A 467 1.28 -33.19 1.43
CA THR A 467 1.76 -33.78 0.18
C THR A 467 0.64 -34.07 -0.80
N SER A 468 0.84 -33.82 -2.10
CA SER A 468 0.42 -34.76 -3.15
C SER A 468 1.08 -34.43 -4.49
N ALA A 469 1.57 -35.48 -5.15
CA ALA A 469 2.28 -35.49 -6.41
C ALA A 469 1.32 -35.54 -7.61
N GLY A 470 1.79 -35.08 -8.77
CA GLY A 470 1.17 -35.28 -10.07
C GLY A 470 2.04 -34.75 -11.19
N ASP A 471 2.66 -35.67 -11.92
CA ASP A 471 3.47 -35.46 -13.12
C ASP A 471 2.67 -34.92 -14.31
N GLY A 472 3.30 -34.09 -15.13
CA GLY A 472 2.79 -33.71 -16.45
C GLY A 472 3.59 -32.59 -17.11
N ALA A 473 4.62 -32.94 -17.87
CA ALA A 473 5.36 -32.01 -18.71
C ALA A 473 4.50 -31.53 -19.88
N ALA A 474 4.24 -30.25 -19.99
CA ALA A 474 3.72 -29.60 -21.18
C ALA A 474 4.50 -28.31 -21.45
N THR A 475 5.11 -28.24 -22.63
CA THR A 475 5.70 -27.04 -23.22
C THR A 475 4.64 -25.94 -23.35
N VAL A 476 4.80 -24.83 -22.65
CA VAL A 476 3.87 -23.69 -22.69
C VAL A 476 4.56 -22.50 -23.35
N VAL A 477 4.03 -22.12 -24.50
CA VAL A 477 4.20 -20.82 -25.14
C VAL A 477 3.68 -19.76 -24.16
N PRO A 478 4.35 -18.62 -23.92
CA PRO A 478 3.90 -17.61 -22.97
C PRO A 478 2.66 -16.90 -23.50
N THR A 479 1.49 -17.41 -23.18
CA THR A 479 0.25 -16.63 -23.12
C THR A 479 0.26 -15.86 -21.82
N ALA A 480 -0.16 -14.59 -21.86
CA ALA A 480 -0.32 -13.74 -20.69
C ALA A 480 -0.89 -14.54 -19.50
N PRO A 481 -0.33 -14.42 -18.28
CA PRO A 481 -0.66 -15.30 -17.18
C PRO A 481 -2.12 -15.12 -16.75
N SER A 482 -3.00 -16.02 -17.22
CA SER A 482 -4.41 -16.07 -16.85
C SER A 482 -4.67 -16.84 -15.56
N GLN A 483 -3.63 -17.39 -14.91
CA GLN A 483 -3.75 -18.05 -13.62
C GLN A 483 -2.51 -17.77 -12.79
N LEU A 484 -2.64 -16.81 -11.86
CA LEU A 484 -1.76 -16.69 -10.70
C LEU A 484 -2.14 -17.81 -9.75
N ALA A 485 -1.54 -18.99 -9.94
CA ALA A 485 -1.68 -20.08 -9.00
C ALA A 485 -0.90 -19.71 -7.73
N ASP A 486 -1.60 -19.64 -6.59
CA ASP A 486 -1.05 -19.63 -5.22
C ASP A 486 -0.03 -18.51 -4.90
N GLY A 487 -0.14 -17.33 -5.53
CA GLY A 487 0.72 -16.18 -5.20
C GLY A 487 0.10 -15.31 -4.11
N LEU A 488 0.85 -14.95 -3.06
CA LEU A 488 0.46 -13.96 -2.07
C LEU A 488 0.65 -12.52 -2.57
N ILE A 489 1.49 -12.30 -3.56
CA ILE A 489 1.70 -11.00 -4.22
C ILE A 489 1.74 -11.22 -5.73
N ALA A 490 0.91 -10.47 -6.45
CA ALA A 490 0.89 -10.43 -7.91
C ALA A 490 1.06 -9.00 -8.39
N LEU A 491 2.24 -8.67 -8.90
CA LEU A 491 2.56 -7.37 -9.49
C LEU A 491 2.57 -7.47 -11.01
N ARG A 492 1.94 -6.53 -11.69
CA ARG A 492 1.93 -6.43 -13.16
C ARG A 492 2.37 -5.03 -13.58
N GLY A 493 3.13 -4.94 -14.68
CA GLY A 493 3.65 -3.70 -15.23
C GLY A 493 5.17 -3.57 -15.04
N ASP A 494 5.74 -2.41 -15.33
CA ASP A 494 7.13 -2.13 -15.06
C ASP A 494 7.34 -1.93 -13.57
N ILE A 495 8.35 -2.59 -13.01
CA ILE A 495 8.56 -2.65 -11.57
C ILE A 495 9.94 -2.09 -11.23
N VAL A 496 9.97 -1.04 -10.43
CA VAL A 496 11.18 -0.48 -9.82
C VAL A 496 11.07 -0.65 -8.31
N ASN A 497 11.96 -1.46 -7.72
CA ASN A 497 12.03 -1.68 -6.29
C ASN A 497 13.36 -1.19 -5.72
N THR A 498 13.36 -0.11 -4.97
CA THR A 498 14.49 0.32 -4.13
C THR A 498 14.19 0.16 -2.63
N GLY A 499 12.95 -0.23 -2.29
CA GLY A 499 12.48 -0.57 -0.95
C GLY A 499 12.53 -2.07 -0.67
N ALA A 500 11.50 -2.58 -0.01
CA ALA A 500 11.38 -3.99 0.33
C ALA A 500 10.08 -4.59 -0.21
N ILE A 501 10.17 -5.78 -0.81
CA ILE A 501 9.03 -6.64 -1.10
C ILE A 501 9.25 -7.95 -0.33
N ALA A 502 8.34 -8.28 0.58
CA ALA A 502 8.45 -9.44 1.45
C ALA A 502 7.14 -10.23 1.49
N ALA A 503 7.23 -11.54 1.31
CA ALA A 503 6.10 -12.44 1.44
C ALA A 503 6.53 -13.83 1.91
N SER A 504 5.69 -14.47 2.72
CA SER A 504 5.83 -15.87 3.14
C SER A 504 5.24 -16.86 2.14
N GLY A 505 4.92 -16.43 0.91
CA GLY A 505 4.32 -17.27 -0.12
C GLY A 505 4.88 -16.98 -1.51
N ALA A 506 4.15 -17.41 -2.53
CA ALA A 506 4.57 -17.22 -3.92
C ALA A 506 4.35 -15.76 -4.36
N VAL A 507 5.33 -15.20 -5.03
CA VAL A 507 5.27 -13.88 -5.67
C VAL A 507 5.48 -14.04 -7.17
N SER A 508 4.55 -13.49 -7.94
CA SER A 508 4.66 -13.42 -9.40
C SER A 508 4.84 -11.97 -9.82
N LEU A 509 5.94 -11.68 -10.47
CA LEU A 509 6.29 -10.37 -10.99
C LEU A 509 6.24 -10.45 -12.53
N ALA A 510 5.15 -9.97 -13.13
CA ALA A 510 4.95 -9.94 -14.56
C ALA A 510 5.22 -8.52 -15.08
N ALA A 511 6.50 -8.18 -15.26
CA ALA A 511 6.90 -6.89 -15.80
C ALA A 511 6.78 -6.89 -17.33
N THR A 512 6.11 -5.87 -17.91
CA THR A 512 5.96 -5.77 -19.37
C THR A 512 7.23 -5.30 -20.05
N ALA A 513 8.01 -4.39 -19.43
CA ALA A 513 9.29 -3.92 -19.95
C ALA A 513 10.48 -4.31 -19.06
N GLY A 514 10.27 -4.59 -17.77
CA GLY A 514 11.34 -5.11 -16.93
C GLY A 514 11.10 -4.97 -15.44
N LEU A 515 11.93 -5.70 -14.67
CA LEU A 515 12.04 -5.55 -13.22
C LEU A 515 13.42 -4.99 -12.89
N THR A 516 13.46 -3.86 -12.18
CA THR A 516 14.69 -3.31 -11.61
C THR A 516 14.60 -3.40 -10.08
N ASN A 517 15.51 -4.15 -9.47
CA ASN A 517 15.64 -4.29 -8.02
C ASN A 517 16.96 -3.72 -7.52
N ALA A 518 16.91 -2.62 -6.78
CA ALA A 518 18.04 -2.08 -6.01
C ALA A 518 17.81 -2.18 -4.50
N GLY A 519 16.62 -2.64 -4.08
CA GLY A 519 16.21 -2.90 -2.71
C GLY A 519 16.30 -4.39 -2.34
N THR A 520 15.32 -4.87 -1.58
CA THR A 520 15.25 -6.26 -1.13
C THR A 520 13.97 -6.96 -1.59
N LEU A 521 14.12 -8.21 -2.07
CA LEU A 521 13.03 -9.16 -2.26
C LEU A 521 13.28 -10.36 -1.33
N THR A 522 12.34 -10.63 -0.40
CA THR A 522 12.44 -11.78 0.52
C THR A 522 11.15 -12.59 0.41
N LEU A 523 11.23 -13.76 -0.23
CA LEU A 523 10.06 -14.47 -0.73
C LEU A 523 10.23 -15.98 -0.54
N ASP A 524 9.12 -16.74 -0.46
CA ASP A 524 9.20 -18.21 -0.54
C ASP A 524 9.35 -18.66 -2.00
N ARG A 525 8.54 -18.13 -2.89
CA ARG A 525 8.60 -18.45 -4.32
C ARG A 525 8.58 -17.18 -5.15
N LEU A 526 9.49 -17.07 -6.08
CA LEU A 526 9.61 -15.96 -7.02
C LEU A 526 9.43 -16.44 -8.44
N ALA A 527 8.45 -15.89 -9.16
CA ALA A 527 8.34 -16.02 -10.59
C ALA A 527 8.49 -14.64 -11.23
N VAL A 528 9.43 -14.48 -12.16
CA VAL A 528 9.62 -13.25 -12.94
C VAL A 528 9.45 -13.58 -14.41
N ALA A 529 8.62 -12.81 -15.10
CA ALA A 529 8.49 -12.83 -16.54
C ALA A 529 8.54 -11.38 -17.07
N GLY A 530 9.26 -11.14 -18.16
CA GLY A 530 9.41 -9.80 -18.75
C GLY A 530 10.67 -9.66 -19.59
N ASP A 531 10.91 -8.48 -20.18
CA ASP A 531 12.03 -8.24 -21.09
C ASP A 531 13.39 -8.26 -20.38
N SER A 532 13.45 -7.86 -19.10
CA SER A 532 14.69 -7.90 -18.31
C SER A 532 14.43 -8.00 -16.81
N LEU A 533 15.35 -8.70 -16.12
CA LEU A 533 15.51 -8.59 -14.66
C LEU A 533 16.88 -7.96 -14.38
N ARG A 534 16.89 -6.79 -13.74
CA ARG A 534 18.10 -6.10 -13.28
C ARG A 534 18.13 -6.06 -11.77
N ASN A 535 19.05 -6.81 -11.16
CA ASN A 535 19.23 -6.86 -9.72
C ASN A 535 20.54 -6.20 -9.32
N ARG A 536 20.45 -5.10 -8.58
CA ARG A 536 21.56 -4.40 -7.92
C ARG A 536 21.46 -4.49 -6.40
N GLY A 537 20.35 -5.03 -5.90
CA GLY A 537 20.05 -5.24 -4.49
C GLY A 537 20.13 -6.72 -4.10
N ALA A 538 19.26 -7.15 -3.21
CA ALA A 538 19.22 -8.52 -2.71
C ALA A 538 17.89 -9.20 -3.05
N ILE A 539 17.98 -10.39 -3.64
CA ILE A 539 16.86 -11.31 -3.84
C ILE A 539 17.16 -12.57 -3.02
N LYS A 540 16.27 -12.89 -2.08
CA LYS A 540 16.34 -14.11 -1.26
C LYS A 540 15.02 -14.85 -1.38
N THR A 541 15.09 -16.11 -1.86
CA THR A 541 13.89 -16.92 -2.08
C THR A 541 14.17 -18.40 -1.87
N THR A 542 13.12 -19.17 -1.57
CA THR A 542 13.22 -20.64 -1.54
C THR A 542 13.24 -21.21 -2.95
N ASP A 543 12.32 -20.77 -3.81
CA ASP A 543 12.24 -21.18 -5.21
C ASP A 543 12.23 -19.95 -6.12
N ALA A 544 12.91 -20.02 -7.25
CA ALA A 544 12.92 -18.98 -8.27
C ALA A 544 12.71 -19.57 -9.67
N ARG A 545 11.82 -18.95 -10.44
CA ARG A 545 11.64 -19.14 -11.88
C ARG A 545 11.77 -17.80 -12.58
N LEU A 546 12.82 -17.65 -13.37
CA LEU A 546 13.20 -16.40 -14.01
C LEU A 546 13.16 -16.58 -15.53
N GLU A 547 12.15 -16.03 -16.18
CA GLU A 547 11.91 -16.11 -17.62
C GLU A 547 12.10 -14.72 -18.24
N THR A 548 13.32 -14.41 -18.67
CA THR A 548 13.67 -13.08 -19.18
C THR A 548 14.86 -13.17 -20.14
N PRO A 549 14.81 -12.52 -21.31
CA PRO A 549 15.94 -12.50 -22.23
C PRO A 549 17.24 -12.01 -21.59
N LEU A 550 17.17 -11.05 -20.67
CA LEU A 550 18.32 -10.50 -19.96
C LEU A 550 18.15 -10.63 -18.44
N LEU A 551 18.98 -11.46 -17.81
CA LEU A 551 19.16 -11.51 -16.38
C LEU A 551 20.45 -10.81 -15.99
N ASP A 552 20.36 -9.59 -15.43
CA ASP A 552 21.48 -8.77 -14.99
C ASP A 552 21.52 -8.69 -13.47
N ASN A 553 22.34 -9.53 -12.84
CA ASN A 553 22.62 -9.58 -11.40
C ASN A 553 23.94 -8.88 -11.05
N SER A 554 24.46 -8.01 -11.91
CA SER A 554 25.76 -7.37 -11.65
C SER A 554 25.72 -6.50 -10.39
N GLY A 555 26.63 -6.75 -9.44
CA GLY A 555 26.66 -6.09 -8.14
C GLY A 555 25.55 -6.48 -7.20
N GLY A 556 24.56 -7.28 -7.62
CA GLY A 556 23.45 -7.77 -6.79
C GLY A 556 23.68 -9.15 -6.19
N THR A 557 22.75 -9.57 -5.33
CA THR A 557 22.74 -10.91 -4.73
C THR A 557 21.45 -11.62 -5.08
N LEU A 558 21.56 -12.86 -5.57
CA LEU A 558 20.45 -13.77 -5.81
C LEU A 558 20.71 -15.07 -5.03
N ASP A 559 20.05 -15.24 -3.90
CA ASP A 559 20.14 -16.40 -3.02
C ASP A 559 18.88 -17.25 -3.16
N VAL A 560 19.03 -18.49 -3.66
CA VAL A 560 17.92 -19.43 -3.86
C VAL A 560 18.19 -20.71 -3.03
N ALA A 561 17.23 -21.03 -2.15
CA ALA A 561 17.42 -22.09 -1.17
C ALA A 561 17.11 -23.51 -1.72
N ARG A 562 16.20 -23.66 -2.70
CA ARG A 562 15.75 -24.98 -3.15
C ARG A 562 15.78 -25.16 -4.67
N THR A 563 14.95 -24.44 -5.42
CA THR A 563 14.81 -24.62 -6.87
C THR A 563 15.13 -23.32 -7.60
N LEU A 564 16.05 -23.38 -8.55
CA LEU A 564 16.39 -22.26 -9.41
C LEU A 564 16.21 -22.69 -10.86
N ASP A 565 15.28 -22.05 -11.56
CA ASP A 565 15.01 -22.23 -12.97
C ASP A 565 15.22 -20.89 -13.70
N ILE A 566 16.17 -20.85 -14.62
CA ILE A 566 16.54 -19.66 -15.37
C ILE A 566 16.39 -19.95 -16.87
N ALA A 567 15.46 -19.25 -17.50
CA ALA A 567 15.33 -19.19 -18.95
C ALA A 567 15.73 -17.78 -19.40
N ALA A 568 17.00 -17.61 -19.75
CA ALA A 568 17.56 -16.33 -20.18
C ALA A 568 18.45 -16.53 -21.40
N ARG A 569 18.54 -15.49 -22.26
CA ARG A 569 19.53 -15.47 -23.31
C ARG A 569 20.91 -15.11 -22.74
N ASP A 570 20.97 -14.04 -21.95
CA ASP A 570 22.19 -13.53 -21.36
C ASP A 570 22.07 -13.50 -19.82
N LEU A 571 23.11 -13.96 -19.12
CA LEU A 571 23.27 -13.82 -17.68
C LEU A 571 24.50 -12.96 -17.38
N LEU A 572 24.26 -11.78 -16.81
CA LEU A 572 25.30 -10.88 -16.32
C LEU A 572 25.35 -10.95 -14.80
N ASN A 573 26.50 -11.37 -14.26
CA ASN A 573 26.74 -11.51 -12.82
C ASN A 573 28.05 -10.81 -12.41
N ALA A 574 28.49 -9.80 -13.17
CA ALA A 574 29.74 -9.09 -12.88
C ALA A 574 29.69 -8.48 -11.47
N GLN A 575 30.67 -8.82 -10.60
CA GLN A 575 30.70 -8.42 -9.18
C GLN A 575 29.45 -8.82 -8.39
N GLY A 576 28.55 -9.62 -8.95
CA GLY A 576 27.33 -10.12 -8.32
C GLY A 576 27.54 -11.48 -7.66
N ALA A 577 26.54 -11.92 -6.89
CA ALA A 577 26.52 -13.26 -6.29
C ALA A 577 25.22 -13.99 -6.66
N LEU A 578 25.35 -15.14 -7.29
CA LEU A 578 24.29 -16.11 -7.52
C LEU A 578 24.57 -17.36 -6.67
N ARG A 579 23.72 -17.64 -5.70
CA ARG A 579 23.87 -18.76 -4.78
C ARG A 579 22.66 -19.67 -4.81
N HIS A 580 22.90 -20.94 -5.08
CA HIS A 580 21.88 -21.99 -5.06
C HIS A 580 22.27 -23.05 -4.03
N THR A 581 21.50 -23.17 -2.95
CA THR A 581 21.80 -24.13 -1.87
C THR A 581 20.99 -25.42 -1.96
N GLY A 582 20.07 -25.53 -2.91
CA GLY A 582 19.23 -26.70 -3.13
C GLY A 582 20.01 -27.92 -3.61
N ALA A 583 19.53 -29.11 -3.28
CA ALA A 583 20.13 -30.37 -3.64
C ALA A 583 19.66 -30.91 -5.02
N GLY A 584 18.70 -30.28 -5.67
CA GLY A 584 18.25 -30.64 -7.03
C GLY A 584 19.33 -30.37 -8.09
N PRO A 585 19.21 -30.90 -9.32
CA PRO A 585 20.10 -30.50 -10.41
C PRO A 585 19.88 -29.04 -10.78
N LEU A 586 20.95 -28.33 -11.15
CA LEU A 586 20.89 -26.97 -11.65
C LEU A 586 21.49 -26.91 -13.07
N ALA A 587 20.70 -26.43 -14.01
CA ALA A 587 21.13 -26.17 -15.36
C ALA A 587 20.94 -24.68 -15.71
N LEU A 588 22.04 -24.04 -16.11
CA LEU A 588 22.05 -22.68 -16.66
C LEU A 588 22.39 -22.81 -18.15
N THR A 589 21.36 -22.83 -18.98
CA THR A 589 21.53 -22.96 -20.46
C THR A 589 21.19 -21.62 -21.08
N LEU A 590 22.20 -20.93 -21.58
CA LEU A 590 22.14 -19.61 -22.16
C LEU A 590 22.44 -19.66 -23.65
N GLU A 591 21.63 -19.01 -24.48
CA GLU A 591 21.91 -18.89 -25.92
C GLU A 591 23.04 -17.88 -26.22
N GLY A 592 23.23 -16.90 -25.36
CA GLY A 592 24.20 -15.83 -25.45
C GLY A 592 25.36 -15.99 -24.47
N ARG A 593 25.63 -14.95 -23.69
CA ARG A 593 26.79 -14.90 -22.79
C ARG A 593 26.49 -15.14 -21.33
N LEU A 594 27.46 -15.72 -20.63
CA LEU A 594 27.60 -15.72 -19.19
C LEU A 594 28.75 -14.76 -18.82
N ASP A 595 28.45 -13.63 -18.17
CA ASP A 595 29.45 -12.70 -17.65
C ASP A 595 29.50 -12.80 -16.12
N ASN A 596 30.54 -13.44 -15.59
CA ASN A 596 30.77 -13.62 -14.17
C ASN A 596 32.07 -12.91 -13.70
N ARG A 597 32.47 -11.82 -14.36
CA ARG A 597 33.70 -11.09 -14.04
C ARG A 597 33.68 -10.61 -12.59
N ALA A 598 34.69 -10.99 -11.80
CA ALA A 598 34.78 -10.70 -10.38
C ALA A 598 33.49 -11.07 -9.58
N GLY A 599 32.58 -11.86 -10.18
CA GLY A 599 31.34 -12.33 -9.58
C GLY A 599 31.48 -13.74 -8.96
N GLN A 600 30.40 -14.18 -8.32
CA GLN A 600 30.32 -15.51 -7.69
C GLN A 600 29.09 -16.26 -8.19
N ILE A 601 29.30 -17.47 -8.69
CA ILE A 601 28.25 -18.47 -8.91
C ILE A 601 28.58 -19.68 -8.02
N ALA A 602 27.71 -19.98 -7.04
CA ALA A 602 27.90 -21.05 -6.10
C ALA A 602 26.68 -21.98 -6.05
N SER A 603 26.88 -23.29 -6.11
CA SER A 603 25.78 -24.25 -6.08
C SER A 603 26.10 -25.49 -5.25
N ASN A 604 25.07 -25.95 -4.49
CA ASN A 604 25.09 -27.26 -3.79
C ASN A 604 24.29 -28.34 -4.55
N ALA A 605 23.90 -28.06 -5.79
CA ALA A 605 23.14 -28.99 -6.64
C ALA A 605 23.76 -30.38 -6.71
N THR A 606 22.95 -31.42 -6.97
CA THR A 606 23.48 -32.75 -7.29
C THR A 606 24.30 -32.74 -8.57
N GLN A 607 23.98 -31.86 -9.50
CA GLN A 607 24.67 -31.61 -10.74
C GLN A 607 24.58 -30.14 -11.08
N LEU A 608 25.67 -29.53 -11.54
CA LEU A 608 25.69 -28.16 -12.05
C LEU A 608 26.11 -28.20 -13.54
N THR A 609 25.20 -27.79 -14.43
CA THR A 609 25.47 -27.67 -15.87
C THR A 609 25.40 -26.19 -16.24
N LEU A 610 26.47 -25.70 -16.86
CA LEU A 610 26.57 -24.35 -17.41
C LEU A 610 26.80 -24.47 -18.91
N SER A 611 25.96 -23.87 -19.74
CA SER A 611 26.11 -23.80 -21.19
C SER A 611 25.83 -22.39 -21.67
N ALA A 612 26.76 -21.82 -22.43
CA ALA A 612 26.62 -20.48 -23.01
C ALA A 612 27.46 -20.36 -24.29
N ALA A 613 27.11 -19.44 -25.20
CA ALA A 613 27.95 -19.17 -26.38
C ALA A 613 29.35 -18.69 -25.99
N THR A 614 29.43 -17.78 -24.98
CA THR A 614 30.69 -17.32 -24.38
C THR A 614 30.57 -17.25 -22.86
N VAL A 615 31.66 -17.55 -22.15
CA VAL A 615 31.77 -17.45 -20.72
C VAL A 615 32.96 -16.58 -20.35
N ASP A 616 32.70 -15.49 -19.63
CA ASP A 616 33.71 -14.62 -19.03
C ASP A 616 33.65 -14.76 -17.50
N ASN A 617 34.64 -15.45 -16.92
CA ASN A 617 34.85 -15.65 -15.49
C ASN A 617 36.13 -14.96 -15.00
N THR A 618 36.59 -13.90 -15.68
CA THR A 618 37.82 -13.18 -15.33
C THR A 618 37.75 -12.68 -13.88
N GLY A 619 38.66 -13.16 -13.02
CA GLY A 619 38.68 -12.85 -11.59
C GLY A 619 37.44 -13.30 -10.81
N GLY A 620 36.48 -14.00 -11.45
CA GLY A 620 35.26 -14.51 -10.85
C GLY A 620 35.43 -15.92 -10.29
N ALA A 621 34.39 -16.40 -9.59
CA ALA A 621 34.38 -17.74 -9.02
C ALA A 621 33.12 -18.51 -9.44
N ILE A 622 33.29 -19.72 -9.96
CA ILE A 622 32.24 -20.72 -10.19
C ILE A 622 32.54 -21.92 -9.32
N THR A 623 31.73 -22.16 -8.28
CA THR A 623 31.97 -23.20 -7.28
C THR A 623 30.80 -24.17 -7.18
N HIS A 624 31.07 -25.45 -7.26
CA HIS A 624 30.11 -26.53 -7.08
C HIS A 624 30.46 -27.36 -5.85
N ALA A 625 29.71 -27.16 -4.77
CA ALA A 625 29.93 -27.86 -3.51
C ALA A 625 29.20 -29.22 -3.42
N GLY A 626 28.33 -29.55 -4.36
CA GLY A 626 27.69 -30.85 -4.49
C GLY A 626 28.68 -31.95 -4.88
N LYS A 627 28.31 -33.21 -4.63
CA LYS A 627 29.16 -34.36 -4.94
C LYS A 627 29.09 -34.81 -6.42
N GLY A 628 28.16 -34.30 -7.18
CA GLY A 628 28.01 -34.64 -8.62
C GLY A 628 28.95 -33.82 -9.50
N ALA A 629 28.68 -33.83 -10.79
CA ALA A 629 29.53 -33.17 -11.78
C ALA A 629 29.21 -31.66 -11.92
N LEU A 630 30.25 -30.84 -12.07
CA LEU A 630 30.19 -29.55 -12.71
C LEU A 630 30.55 -29.72 -14.18
N THR A 631 29.60 -29.40 -15.07
CA THR A 631 29.82 -29.41 -16.52
C THR A 631 29.71 -27.98 -17.04
N LEU A 632 30.76 -27.48 -17.71
CA LEU A 632 30.76 -26.19 -18.37
C LEU A 632 31.05 -26.42 -19.87
N ALA A 633 30.13 -25.96 -20.71
CA ALA A 633 30.24 -26.04 -22.17
C ALA A 633 30.08 -24.66 -22.81
N THR A 634 31.07 -24.26 -23.64
CA THR A 634 31.07 -22.93 -24.26
C THR A 634 31.85 -22.88 -25.55
N GLY A 635 31.58 -21.86 -26.37
CA GLY A 635 32.39 -21.53 -27.56
C GLY A 635 33.75 -20.97 -27.19
N GLU A 636 33.79 -20.05 -26.23
CA GLU A 636 35.01 -19.38 -25.71
C GLU A 636 34.89 -19.21 -24.19
N LEU A 637 36.03 -19.40 -23.49
CA LEU A 637 36.13 -19.21 -22.07
C LEU A 637 37.25 -18.22 -21.76
N ASP A 638 36.89 -17.07 -21.15
CA ASP A 638 37.86 -16.23 -20.43
C ASP A 638 37.71 -16.47 -18.92
N GLY A 639 38.63 -17.21 -18.33
CA GLY A 639 38.71 -17.51 -16.90
C GLY A 639 39.97 -16.96 -16.25
N ASN A 640 40.63 -15.97 -16.88
CA ASN A 640 41.90 -15.41 -16.39
C ASN A 640 41.79 -14.93 -14.94
N GLY A 641 42.66 -15.41 -14.03
CA GLY A 641 42.65 -15.07 -12.63
C GLY A 641 41.41 -15.53 -11.85
N GLY A 642 40.49 -16.24 -12.50
CA GLY A 642 39.26 -16.74 -11.89
C GLY A 642 39.40 -18.12 -11.24
N THR A 643 38.29 -18.60 -10.68
CA THR A 643 38.20 -19.93 -10.02
C THR A 643 37.09 -20.75 -10.65
N LEU A 644 37.41 -22.01 -10.99
CA LEU A 644 36.46 -23.09 -11.30
C LEU A 644 36.69 -24.23 -10.31
N GLU A 645 35.74 -24.50 -9.44
CA GLU A 645 35.93 -25.53 -8.41
C GLU A 645 34.73 -26.48 -8.32
N SER A 646 34.97 -27.77 -8.31
CA SER A 646 33.99 -28.82 -8.08
C SER A 646 34.46 -29.82 -7.05
N ARG A 647 33.60 -30.17 -6.10
CA ARG A 647 33.86 -31.31 -5.18
C ARG A 647 33.64 -32.66 -5.87
N GLY A 648 32.97 -32.70 -6.95
CA GLY A 648 32.82 -33.88 -7.80
C GLY A 648 33.59 -33.72 -9.09
N ALA A 649 33.20 -34.47 -10.11
CA ALA A 649 33.83 -34.37 -11.45
C ALA A 649 33.67 -32.94 -12.02
N LEU A 650 34.74 -32.45 -12.64
CA LEU A 650 34.75 -31.23 -13.45
C LEU A 650 34.91 -31.57 -14.93
N THR A 651 33.92 -31.24 -15.73
CA THR A 651 33.98 -31.36 -17.17
C THR A 651 33.94 -29.99 -17.81
N LEU A 652 34.99 -29.62 -18.53
CA LEU A 652 35.12 -28.34 -19.21
C LEU A 652 35.25 -28.61 -20.74
N THR A 653 34.30 -28.13 -21.52
CA THR A 653 34.29 -28.25 -22.96
C THR A 653 34.26 -26.88 -23.61
N VAL A 654 35.35 -26.46 -24.21
CA VAL A 654 35.49 -25.19 -24.93
C VAL A 654 35.79 -25.49 -26.38
N THR A 655 34.89 -25.16 -27.30
CA THR A 655 35.10 -25.48 -28.73
C THR A 655 36.16 -24.58 -29.37
N GLY A 656 36.38 -23.38 -28.85
CA GLY A 656 37.40 -22.43 -29.23
C GLY A 656 38.54 -22.35 -28.21
N ASP A 657 38.91 -21.12 -27.83
CA ASP A 657 40.00 -20.84 -26.94
C ASP A 657 39.54 -20.83 -25.46
N ALA A 658 40.36 -21.43 -24.61
CA ALA A 658 40.23 -21.36 -23.15
C ALA A 658 41.40 -20.56 -22.57
N PHE A 659 41.12 -19.40 -21.97
CA PHE A 659 42.07 -18.55 -21.26
C PHE A 659 41.94 -18.80 -19.78
N LEU A 660 42.89 -19.50 -19.17
CA LEU A 660 42.95 -19.82 -17.73
C LEU A 660 44.27 -19.32 -17.09
N ASN A 661 44.82 -18.23 -17.61
CA ASN A 661 46.06 -17.66 -17.06
C ASN A 661 45.85 -17.17 -15.64
N GLY A 662 46.73 -17.63 -14.70
CA GLY A 662 46.59 -17.32 -13.28
C GLY A 662 45.30 -17.86 -12.62
N ALA A 663 44.51 -18.66 -13.30
CA ALA A 663 43.27 -19.21 -12.82
C ALA A 663 43.51 -20.44 -11.88
N THR A 664 42.54 -20.67 -11.00
CA THR A 664 42.46 -21.88 -10.18
C THR A 664 41.33 -22.78 -10.70
N THR A 665 41.67 -24.00 -11.17
CA THR A 665 40.72 -24.97 -11.65
C THR A 665 40.87 -26.28 -10.93
N VAL A 666 39.86 -26.70 -10.13
CA VAL A 666 39.97 -27.89 -9.27
C VAL A 666 38.72 -28.75 -9.39
N GLY A 667 38.93 -30.05 -9.48
CA GLY A 667 37.90 -31.09 -9.44
C GLY A 667 38.35 -32.39 -8.77
N ASP A 668 37.38 -33.19 -8.30
CA ASP A 668 37.68 -34.55 -7.84
C ASP A 668 38.29 -35.41 -8.99
N THR A 669 37.60 -35.36 -10.15
CA THR A 669 38.17 -35.78 -11.45
C THR A 669 37.97 -34.66 -12.45
N PHE A 670 38.83 -34.52 -13.44
CA PHE A 670 38.56 -33.54 -14.49
C PHE A 670 38.69 -34.13 -15.88
N THR A 671 37.84 -33.57 -16.76
CA THR A 671 37.91 -33.72 -18.22
C THR A 671 37.91 -32.36 -18.86
N LEU A 672 38.95 -31.96 -19.54
CA LEU A 672 39.06 -30.68 -20.23
C LEU A 672 39.26 -30.92 -21.72
N THR A 673 38.42 -30.26 -22.54
CA THR A 673 38.56 -30.22 -23.97
C THR A 673 38.58 -28.77 -24.45
N ALA A 674 39.57 -28.37 -25.27
CA ALA A 674 39.66 -27.02 -25.80
C ALA A 674 40.26 -26.98 -27.22
N GLY A 675 39.96 -25.92 -27.97
CA GLY A 675 40.66 -25.62 -29.22
C GLY A 675 42.12 -25.25 -28.92
N ARG A 676 42.36 -24.24 -28.09
CA ARG A 676 43.66 -23.88 -27.48
C ARG A 676 43.47 -23.66 -26.01
N LEU A 677 44.49 -23.94 -25.20
CA LEU A 677 44.47 -23.70 -23.77
C LEU A 677 45.63 -22.80 -23.35
N PHE A 678 45.34 -21.61 -22.90
CA PHE A 678 46.29 -20.65 -22.30
C PHE A 678 46.20 -20.76 -20.80
N HIS A 679 47.24 -21.32 -20.16
CA HIS A 679 47.26 -21.65 -18.73
C HIS A 679 48.51 -21.10 -18.04
N GLN A 680 48.98 -19.94 -18.46
CA GLN A 680 50.21 -19.34 -17.93
C GLN A 680 50.02 -18.92 -16.47
N GLY A 681 50.89 -19.50 -15.58
CA GLY A 681 50.79 -19.24 -14.15
C GLY A 681 49.52 -19.77 -13.49
N GLY A 682 48.69 -20.53 -14.21
CA GLY A 682 47.45 -21.10 -13.71
C GLY A 682 47.69 -22.36 -12.84
N HIS A 683 46.68 -22.77 -12.09
CA HIS A 683 46.66 -23.99 -11.29
C HIS A 683 45.44 -24.85 -11.67
N LEU A 684 45.68 -25.97 -12.34
CA LEU A 684 44.68 -26.98 -12.67
C LEU A 684 44.99 -28.24 -11.85
N ALA A 685 44.07 -28.66 -10.98
CA ALA A 685 44.30 -29.78 -10.08
C ALA A 685 43.15 -30.78 -10.05
N GLN A 686 43.48 -32.04 -10.08
CA GLN A 686 42.60 -33.13 -9.70
C GLN A 686 42.93 -33.63 -8.32
N THR A 687 41.95 -33.76 -7.46
CA THR A 687 42.13 -34.21 -6.05
C THR A 687 41.83 -35.69 -5.87
N GLY A 688 41.02 -36.31 -6.70
CA GLY A 688 40.69 -37.73 -6.64
C GLY A 688 41.66 -38.63 -7.45
N GLN A 689 41.61 -39.90 -7.19
CA GLN A 689 42.52 -40.89 -7.74
C GLN A 689 42.12 -41.39 -9.14
N GLY A 690 41.01 -40.90 -9.69
CA GLY A 690 40.57 -41.25 -11.07
C GLY A 690 41.51 -40.72 -12.13
N ALA A 691 41.33 -41.14 -13.38
CA ALA A 691 42.12 -40.61 -14.50
C ALA A 691 41.61 -39.20 -14.88
N GLY A 692 42.52 -38.23 -14.93
CA GLY A 692 42.29 -36.91 -15.50
C GLY A 692 42.57 -36.94 -16.99
N THR A 693 41.78 -36.17 -17.79
CA THR A 693 41.96 -36.09 -19.24
C THR A 693 41.98 -34.60 -19.66
N VAL A 694 43.01 -34.24 -20.41
CA VAL A 694 43.12 -32.94 -21.08
C VAL A 694 43.34 -33.15 -22.57
N THR A 695 42.43 -32.69 -23.38
CA THR A 695 42.47 -32.72 -24.83
C THR A 695 42.46 -31.32 -25.42
N VAL A 696 43.54 -30.90 -26.07
CA VAL A 696 43.68 -29.61 -26.69
C VAL A 696 44.04 -29.78 -28.16
N ALA A 697 43.14 -29.39 -29.06
CA ALA A 697 43.37 -29.58 -30.48
C ALA A 697 44.56 -28.79 -31.01
N GLY A 698 44.84 -27.61 -30.46
CA GLY A 698 45.97 -26.75 -30.75
C GLY A 698 47.03 -26.71 -29.66
N LEU A 699 47.45 -25.49 -29.30
CA LEU A 699 48.49 -25.26 -28.29
C LEU A 699 47.95 -25.39 -26.87
N LEU A 700 48.63 -26.13 -26.02
CA LEU A 700 48.58 -25.98 -24.59
C LEU A 700 49.79 -25.13 -24.13
N ASP A 701 49.52 -23.88 -23.73
CA ASP A 701 50.50 -22.96 -23.17
C ASP A 701 50.44 -23.02 -21.61
N ASN A 702 51.32 -23.79 -21.02
CA ASN A 702 51.41 -24.00 -19.56
C ASN A 702 52.65 -23.32 -18.96
N ARG A 703 53.14 -22.24 -19.55
CA ARG A 703 54.30 -21.52 -19.04
C ARG A 703 54.06 -21.02 -17.60
N GLY A 704 54.94 -21.42 -16.69
CA GLY A 704 54.81 -21.10 -15.27
C GLY A 704 53.58 -21.67 -14.57
N GLY A 705 52.71 -22.38 -15.26
CA GLY A 705 51.49 -23.00 -14.77
C GLY A 705 51.70 -24.38 -14.17
N THR A 706 50.72 -24.88 -13.43
CA THR A 706 50.75 -26.21 -12.78
C THR A 706 49.49 -27.00 -13.18
N LEU A 707 49.69 -28.13 -13.86
CA LEU A 707 48.72 -29.22 -13.95
C LEU A 707 49.09 -30.31 -12.97
N ALA A 708 48.29 -30.53 -11.95
CA ALA A 708 48.52 -31.51 -10.91
C ALA A 708 47.42 -32.56 -10.87
N ASN A 709 47.75 -33.83 -10.90
CA ASN A 709 46.77 -34.90 -10.86
C ASN A 709 47.09 -35.94 -9.75
N ALA A 710 46.11 -36.20 -8.84
CA ALA A 710 46.29 -37.18 -7.81
C ALA A 710 46.23 -38.64 -8.31
N GLY A 711 45.67 -38.89 -9.49
CA GLY A 711 45.64 -40.16 -10.20
C GLY A 711 46.38 -40.11 -11.55
N PRO A 712 46.13 -41.00 -12.48
CA PRO A 712 46.70 -40.95 -13.85
C PRO A 712 46.27 -39.70 -14.60
N LEU A 713 47.14 -39.12 -15.46
CA LEU A 713 46.87 -38.00 -16.30
C LEU A 713 47.08 -38.35 -17.80
N HIS A 714 46.04 -38.18 -18.58
CA HIS A 714 46.09 -38.34 -20.05
C HIS A 714 46.06 -36.97 -20.70
N LEU A 715 47.11 -36.60 -21.41
CA LEU A 715 47.27 -35.34 -22.07
C LEU A 715 47.45 -35.54 -23.54
N ALA A 716 46.48 -35.10 -24.39
CA ALA A 716 46.54 -35.16 -25.80
C ALA A 716 46.44 -33.73 -26.39
N VAL A 717 47.51 -33.20 -26.96
CA VAL A 717 47.56 -31.80 -27.40
C VAL A 717 48.15 -31.63 -28.80
N GLY A 718 47.77 -30.56 -29.50
CA GLY A 718 48.42 -30.22 -30.78
C GLY A 718 49.89 -29.87 -30.59
N ALA A 719 50.22 -29.04 -29.63
CA ALA A 719 51.57 -28.69 -29.22
C ALA A 719 51.57 -28.37 -27.71
N LEU A 720 52.73 -28.54 -27.03
CA LEU A 720 52.91 -28.19 -25.62
C LEU A 720 54.00 -27.13 -25.44
N ASP A 721 53.68 -26.09 -24.71
CA ASP A 721 54.64 -25.12 -24.19
C ASP A 721 54.60 -25.17 -22.64
N ASN A 722 55.58 -25.83 -22.00
CA ASN A 722 55.71 -26.01 -20.57
C ASN A 722 56.96 -25.30 -20.02
N ARG A 723 57.43 -24.25 -20.68
CA ARG A 723 58.61 -23.47 -20.26
C ARG A 723 58.40 -22.65 -19.00
N ASP A 724 59.44 -21.98 -18.58
CA ASP A 724 59.41 -20.93 -17.56
C ASP A 724 58.92 -21.48 -16.18
N GLY A 725 59.25 -22.71 -15.83
CA GLY A 725 58.85 -23.37 -14.57
C GLY A 725 57.49 -24.05 -14.65
N GLY A 726 56.93 -24.23 -15.84
CA GLY A 726 55.69 -24.99 -16.05
C GLY A 726 55.77 -26.40 -15.49
N GLN A 727 54.69 -26.89 -14.86
CA GLN A 727 54.67 -28.20 -14.19
C GLN A 727 53.49 -29.05 -14.68
N LEU A 728 53.79 -30.26 -15.09
CA LEU A 728 52.86 -31.37 -15.31
C LEU A 728 53.21 -32.47 -14.38
N VAL A 729 52.39 -32.63 -13.29
CA VAL A 729 52.74 -33.52 -12.18
C VAL A 729 51.58 -34.49 -11.87
N THR A 730 51.87 -35.78 -11.75
CA THR A 730 50.83 -36.76 -11.43
C THR A 730 51.33 -37.78 -10.42
N ASN A 731 50.43 -38.23 -9.50
CA ASN A 731 50.71 -39.33 -8.58
C ASN A 731 50.49 -40.72 -9.22
N GLY A 732 49.81 -40.77 -10.37
CA GLY A 732 49.65 -41.96 -11.18
C GLY A 732 50.54 -41.92 -12.43
N ASP A 733 50.14 -42.60 -13.49
CA ASP A 733 50.84 -42.57 -14.76
C ASP A 733 50.61 -41.26 -15.52
N LEU A 734 51.60 -40.76 -16.26
CA LEU A 734 51.47 -39.65 -17.19
C LEU A 734 51.59 -40.18 -18.61
N LEU A 735 50.48 -40.01 -19.35
CA LEU A 735 50.49 -40.25 -20.78
C LEU A 735 50.39 -38.91 -21.51
N LEU A 736 51.48 -38.52 -22.19
CA LEU A 736 51.54 -37.30 -23.01
C LEU A 736 51.61 -37.69 -24.49
N ALA A 737 50.69 -37.18 -25.29
CA ALA A 737 50.69 -37.26 -26.74
C ALA A 737 50.63 -35.89 -27.35
N THR A 738 51.58 -35.51 -28.23
CA THR A 738 51.49 -34.24 -28.98
C THR A 738 51.54 -34.50 -30.46
N ALA A 739 50.66 -33.81 -31.23
CA ALA A 739 50.65 -33.88 -32.70
C ALA A 739 51.77 -33.00 -33.34
N GLY A 740 52.33 -32.06 -32.59
CA GLY A 740 53.49 -31.24 -32.96
C GLY A 740 54.62 -31.34 -31.96
N GLY A 741 55.33 -30.24 -31.69
CA GLY A 741 56.42 -30.18 -30.75
C GLY A 741 55.97 -30.05 -29.30
N ALA A 742 56.88 -30.43 -28.38
CA ALA A 742 56.77 -30.18 -26.95
C ALA A 742 58.00 -29.42 -26.43
N ASN A 743 57.79 -28.25 -25.82
CA ASN A 743 58.87 -27.47 -25.23
C ASN A 743 58.72 -27.48 -23.69
N ASN A 744 59.68 -28.12 -23.04
CA ASN A 744 59.79 -28.20 -21.56
C ASN A 744 61.05 -27.50 -21.03
N ASP A 745 61.59 -26.49 -21.75
CA ASP A 745 62.83 -25.80 -21.31
C ASP A 745 62.56 -25.09 -19.93
N GLY A 746 63.31 -25.50 -18.92
CA GLY A 746 63.11 -25.06 -17.51
C GLY A 746 61.85 -25.58 -16.86
N GLY A 747 61.03 -26.38 -17.51
CA GLY A 747 59.79 -26.97 -16.96
C GLY A 747 59.98 -28.35 -16.34
N THR A 748 58.88 -28.92 -15.83
CA THR A 748 58.88 -30.23 -15.19
C THR A 748 57.72 -31.08 -15.70
N LEU A 749 58.04 -32.29 -16.19
CA LEU A 749 57.15 -33.41 -16.42
C LEU A 749 57.46 -34.49 -15.41
N SER A 750 56.53 -34.80 -14.49
CA SER A 750 56.76 -35.72 -13.40
C SER A 750 55.59 -36.66 -13.15
N SER A 751 55.89 -37.93 -13.04
CA SER A 751 54.95 -39.00 -12.68
C SER A 751 55.48 -39.84 -11.53
N GLN A 752 54.66 -40.20 -10.56
CA GLN A 752 55.03 -41.22 -9.58
C GLN A 752 54.89 -42.64 -10.10
N GLY A 753 54.08 -42.84 -11.12
CA GLY A 753 53.95 -44.05 -11.91
C GLY A 753 54.83 -44.01 -13.17
N ALA A 754 54.39 -44.65 -14.25
CA ALA A 754 55.04 -44.59 -15.54
C ALA A 754 54.84 -43.24 -16.24
N LEU A 755 55.83 -42.75 -17.00
CA LEU A 755 55.73 -41.61 -17.87
C LEU A 755 55.94 -42.04 -19.32
N THR A 756 54.90 -41.91 -20.12
CA THR A 756 54.98 -42.18 -21.56
C THR A 756 54.74 -40.87 -22.32
N ALA A 757 55.72 -40.38 -23.04
CA ALA A 757 55.58 -39.19 -23.88
C ALA A 757 55.84 -39.57 -25.34
N THR A 758 54.82 -39.32 -26.18
CA THR A 758 54.87 -39.46 -27.62
C THR A 758 54.70 -38.07 -28.27
N VAL A 759 55.81 -37.54 -28.76
CA VAL A 759 55.88 -36.22 -29.38
C VAL A 759 56.11 -36.36 -30.86
N ALA A 760 55.15 -36.00 -31.71
CA ALA A 760 55.30 -36.15 -33.19
C ALA A 760 56.34 -35.21 -33.78
N GLY A 761 56.60 -34.05 -33.14
CA GLY A 761 57.63 -33.06 -33.49
C GLY A 761 58.87 -33.14 -32.58
N ASP A 762 59.50 -31.95 -32.37
CA ASP A 762 60.66 -31.81 -31.49
C ASP A 762 60.24 -31.86 -30.01
N LEU A 763 61.03 -32.61 -29.21
CA LEU A 763 60.95 -32.53 -27.74
C LEU A 763 62.16 -31.73 -27.21
N ARG A 764 61.91 -30.51 -26.68
CA ARG A 764 62.90 -29.66 -26.03
C ARG A 764 62.81 -29.76 -24.54
N ASN A 765 63.97 -29.94 -23.86
CA ASN A 765 64.01 -30.05 -22.39
C ASN A 765 65.30 -29.41 -21.82
N THR A 766 65.72 -28.25 -22.37
CA THR A 766 66.91 -27.52 -21.89
C THR A 766 66.66 -27.03 -20.45
N ALA A 767 67.51 -27.45 -19.52
CA ALA A 767 67.34 -27.17 -18.08
C ALA A 767 66.00 -27.62 -17.49
N GLY A 768 65.22 -28.39 -18.22
CA GLY A 768 63.95 -28.98 -17.81
C GLY A 768 64.14 -30.35 -17.10
N LYS A 769 63.04 -30.86 -16.48
CA LYS A 769 63.02 -32.15 -15.79
C LYS A 769 61.94 -33.05 -16.40
N ILE A 770 62.30 -34.31 -16.69
CA ILE A 770 61.35 -35.38 -17.04
C ILE A 770 61.66 -36.53 -16.10
N VAL A 771 60.69 -36.87 -15.22
CA VAL A 771 60.88 -37.84 -14.12
C VAL A 771 59.73 -38.83 -14.09
N ALA A 772 60.04 -40.11 -14.09
CA ALA A 772 59.09 -41.19 -13.87
C ALA A 772 59.45 -41.93 -12.58
N GLY A 773 58.46 -42.33 -11.79
CA GLY A 773 58.64 -43.14 -10.58
C GLY A 773 58.91 -44.63 -10.93
N THR A 774 58.42 -45.09 -12.08
CA THR A 774 58.64 -46.48 -12.55
C THR A 774 59.28 -46.42 -13.95
N ASP A 775 58.52 -46.53 -15.00
CA ASP A 775 59.03 -46.64 -16.39
C ASP A 775 58.98 -45.25 -17.08
N LEU A 776 60.05 -44.93 -17.79
CA LEU A 776 60.12 -43.74 -18.64
C LEU A 776 60.22 -44.16 -20.13
N ALA A 777 59.22 -43.82 -20.90
CA ALA A 777 59.20 -44.02 -22.37
C ALA A 777 59.04 -42.67 -23.07
N LEU A 778 60.07 -42.25 -23.81
CA LEU A 778 60.06 -41.03 -24.60
C LEU A 778 60.21 -41.31 -26.07
N THR A 779 59.32 -40.84 -26.91
CA THR A 779 59.39 -40.93 -28.37
C THR A 779 59.22 -39.52 -28.93
N ALA A 780 60.21 -39.05 -29.72
CA ALA A 780 60.17 -37.80 -30.41
C ALA A 780 60.35 -38.01 -31.93
N GLY A 781 59.51 -37.37 -32.76
CA GLY A 781 59.59 -37.49 -34.24
C GLY A 781 60.55 -36.50 -34.86
N GLY A 782 61.03 -35.48 -34.14
CA GLY A 782 62.05 -34.55 -34.55
C GLY A 782 63.33 -34.62 -33.69
N ALA A 783 64.28 -33.70 -33.96
CA ALA A 783 65.58 -33.70 -33.29
C ALA A 783 65.44 -33.09 -31.85
#